data_58f6af6869aedbe99703796ea6b4117b
#
_entry.id   58f6af6869aedbe99703796ea6b4117b
#
_cell.length_a   1.000
_cell.length_b   1.000
_cell.length_c   1.000
_cell.angle_alpha   90.00
_cell.angle_beta   90.00
_cell.angle_gamma   90.00
#
_symmetry.space_group_name_H-M   'P 1'
#
loop_
_entity.id
_entity.type
_entity.pdbx_description
1 polymer ?
#
loop_
_entity_poly.entity_id
_entity_poly.type
_entity_poly.pdbx_seq_one_letter_code
_entity_poly.pdbx_strand_id
1 'polypeptide(L)'
;MPLTLPNPRHAQRVPPHIGKEQLARIRQAAYTLPQVVKPADFIAEHSAGFEQHLDKLGLVLLQKPVAGARPSRWIAPELMDSALEHLDALGDAPTALPLMQERSAALEALGVTRRQGQWSRLVSQDLVLPEPGWRVPVWFRVSVDAAPVWAFYRTGDKGALLQALGPAAAYPDAAELTDHLRALLERSRADKPRHLESLLPRLQSECATPRTIAELKAACTRAQDRWEHRVAELATLEDLNSELAFQGYPDTFETARRLQRSVKLYVGPPNSGKTHAAFERLASAFDGAYLAPLRLLALEGRDRLAARGVACSLLTGEENIPAPGARVISSTIEMVGTHRAIDVAVIDEAQMIFDASRGWAWTQAIVAVPANEVIIICSAYAVPAIENLLGLCGERCELRHFERKQHVELLAQPVGVSTLELGDAVVAFSRRDVLMLRDQIAANAHPVSVIYGALPPEVRKREAERFANGQSHILVATDAIGMGLNLPIRRVLFSTMTKFDGQDDRPLNESEVHQIAGRAGRFGIHEEGFVGVLKEAEPSALRVLKELLAKTPHAPQGFKAPVAPNRWHVETISSRLHTTSLREVLGVFMERLRLDNAHFAVAELEQMLVLGEALDRSAGKLTLKERFIYAQAPVDTRTESQLQEFLDWSSQHALTGKAGTPWFLDQVDGHSRLERMEQALRACTLWLWLDLRFPGAYGHVQAVHALRGQLNDGIERQLKGKRPLAQMRRSRAKARA
;
A
#
# COMPACT_ATOMS: atom_id res chain seq x y z
N MET A 1 3.63 -29.43 1.40
CA MET A 1 2.98 -30.48 0.56
C MET A 1 1.87 -31.08 1.37
N PRO A 2 0.64 -31.17 0.89
CA PRO A 2 -0.41 -31.88 1.61
C PRO A 2 -0.08 -33.37 1.56
N LEU A 3 0.02 -34.02 2.72
CA LEU A 3 0.13 -35.45 2.87
C LEU A 3 -1.13 -36.11 2.27
N THR A 4 -0.98 -36.68 1.08
CA THR A 4 -1.99 -37.57 0.51
C THR A 4 -2.08 -38.81 1.40
N LEU A 5 -3.19 -38.94 2.12
CA LEU A 5 -3.50 -40.14 2.92
C LEU A 5 -3.50 -41.34 2.02
N PRO A 6 -2.74 -42.43 2.33
CA PRO A 6 -2.79 -43.64 1.56
C PRO A 6 -4.18 -44.28 1.67
N ASN A 7 -4.58 -44.95 0.59
CA ASN A 7 -5.87 -45.63 0.45
C ASN A 7 -6.09 -46.61 1.63
N PRO A 8 -7.22 -46.59 2.37
CA PRO A 8 -7.48 -47.39 3.55
C PRO A 8 -7.43 -48.92 3.32
N ARG A 9 -7.36 -49.38 2.08
CA ARG A 9 -7.21 -50.81 1.74
C ARG A 9 -5.80 -51.40 1.92
N HIS A 10 -4.79 -50.57 2.26
CA HIS A 10 -3.40 -50.97 2.50
C HIS A 10 -2.98 -50.92 3.97
N ALA A 11 -3.86 -50.58 4.87
CA ALA A 11 -3.58 -50.59 6.29
C ALA A 11 -3.21 -52.03 6.78
N GLN A 12 -2.05 -52.17 7.46
CA GLN A 12 -1.62 -53.36 8.20
C GLN A 12 -1.05 -54.52 7.38
N ARG A 13 -0.33 -54.32 6.31
CA ARG A 13 0.39 -55.42 5.68
C ARG A 13 1.81 -55.54 6.21
N VAL A 14 2.04 -56.54 7.04
CA VAL A 14 3.40 -56.98 7.34
C VAL A 14 4.09 -57.37 6.03
N PRO A 15 5.33 -56.92 5.75
CA PRO A 15 6.05 -57.35 4.55
C PRO A 15 6.09 -58.84 4.41
N PRO A 16 5.90 -59.43 3.20
CA PRO A 16 5.71 -60.84 3.02
C PRO A 16 6.93 -61.70 3.43
N HIS A 17 8.11 -61.10 3.50
CA HIS A 17 9.35 -61.77 3.94
C HIS A 17 9.49 -61.82 5.47
N ILE A 18 8.64 -61.08 6.22
CA ILE A 18 8.67 -61.09 7.69
C ILE A 18 7.81 -62.23 8.20
N GLY A 19 8.41 -63.28 8.72
CA GLY A 19 7.74 -64.44 9.27
C GLY A 19 7.01 -64.16 10.60
N LYS A 20 6.14 -65.09 11.01
CA LYS A 20 5.37 -64.96 12.26
C LYS A 20 6.26 -64.87 13.50
N GLU A 21 7.35 -65.57 13.53
CA GLU A 21 8.35 -65.57 14.63
C GLU A 21 9.08 -64.21 14.69
N GLN A 22 9.51 -63.71 13.54
CA GLN A 22 10.15 -62.41 13.42
C GLN A 22 9.23 -61.29 13.88
N LEU A 23 7.98 -61.32 13.46
CA LEU A 23 6.97 -60.36 13.91
C LEU A 23 6.70 -60.47 15.41
N ALA A 24 6.68 -61.69 15.97
CA ALA A 24 6.54 -61.89 17.42
C ALA A 24 7.71 -61.28 18.20
N ARG A 25 8.96 -61.43 17.72
CA ARG A 25 10.16 -60.80 18.30
C ARG A 25 10.05 -59.30 18.29
N ILE A 26 9.70 -58.69 17.18
CA ILE A 26 9.48 -57.24 17.07
C ILE A 26 8.41 -56.79 18.05
N ARG A 27 7.27 -57.47 18.13
CA ARG A 27 6.19 -57.15 19.06
C ARG A 27 6.60 -57.26 20.52
N GLN A 28 7.35 -58.24 20.88
CA GLN A 28 7.85 -58.45 22.24
C GLN A 28 8.80 -57.33 22.67
N ALA A 29 9.63 -56.88 21.74
CA ALA A 29 10.61 -55.82 21.95
C ALA A 29 10.13 -54.39 21.59
N ALA A 30 8.85 -54.19 21.29
CA ALA A 30 8.30 -52.96 20.78
C ALA A 30 8.56 -51.71 21.66
N TYR A 31 8.81 -51.88 22.94
CA TYR A 31 9.18 -50.77 23.85
C TYR A 31 10.67 -50.42 23.83
N THR A 32 11.50 -51.30 23.35
CA THR A 32 12.96 -51.11 23.31
C THR A 32 13.51 -50.75 21.92
N LEU A 33 12.66 -50.90 20.91
CA LEU A 33 13.01 -50.63 19.52
C LEU A 33 12.91 -49.16 19.18
N PRO A 34 13.97 -48.50 18.72
CA PRO A 34 13.97 -47.06 18.34
C PRO A 34 13.15 -46.78 17.08
N GLN A 35 12.89 -47.79 16.25
CA GLN A 35 12.13 -47.67 15.02
C GLN A 35 10.61 -47.60 15.27
N VAL A 36 10.18 -47.84 16.50
CA VAL A 36 8.75 -47.88 16.86
C VAL A 36 8.20 -46.47 17.10
N VAL A 37 7.11 -46.18 16.41
CA VAL A 37 6.43 -44.87 16.54
C VAL A 37 5.62 -44.83 17.84
N LYS A 38 5.82 -43.79 18.62
CA LYS A 38 5.02 -43.47 19.81
C LYS A 38 3.97 -42.45 19.46
N PRO A 39 2.70 -42.59 19.94
CA PRO A 39 1.65 -41.61 19.64
C PRO A 39 2.02 -40.18 19.99
N ALA A 40 2.67 -39.97 21.16
CA ALA A 40 3.06 -38.66 21.62
C ALA A 40 4.08 -37.97 20.70
N ASP A 41 5.06 -38.73 20.18
CA ASP A 41 6.08 -38.19 19.27
C ASP A 41 5.43 -37.78 17.92
N PHE A 42 4.48 -38.60 17.45
CA PHE A 42 3.78 -38.35 16.21
C PHE A 42 2.82 -37.15 16.30
N ILE A 43 2.12 -37.00 17.41
CA ILE A 43 1.20 -35.85 17.65
C ILE A 43 2.01 -34.55 17.73
N ALA A 44 3.20 -34.56 18.34
CA ALA A 44 4.06 -33.40 18.42
C ALA A 44 4.53 -32.89 17.04
N GLU A 45 4.74 -33.83 16.09
CA GLU A 45 5.17 -33.48 14.73
C GLU A 45 4.02 -33.09 13.78
N HIS A 46 2.80 -33.66 13.97
CA HIS A 46 1.76 -33.68 12.94
C HIS A 46 0.42 -33.06 13.36
N SER A 47 0.29 -32.52 14.53
CA SER A 47 -0.93 -31.92 15.11
C SER A 47 -1.89 -32.86 15.87
N ALA A 48 -2.66 -32.30 16.77
CA ALA A 48 -3.60 -33.03 17.62
C ALA A 48 -4.71 -33.75 16.82
N GLY A 49 -4.98 -35.02 17.16
CA GLY A 49 -6.03 -35.85 16.55
C GLY A 49 -5.56 -36.92 15.59
N PHE A 50 -4.28 -36.99 15.26
CA PHE A 50 -3.73 -37.99 14.32
C PHE A 50 -3.63 -39.40 14.92
N GLU A 51 -3.67 -39.54 16.23
CA GLU A 51 -3.59 -40.84 16.91
C GLU A 51 -4.64 -41.86 16.42
N GLN A 52 -5.84 -41.40 16.12
CA GLN A 52 -6.94 -42.21 15.59
C GLN A 52 -6.75 -42.66 14.15
N HIS A 53 -5.76 -42.15 13.45
CA HIS A 53 -5.49 -42.39 12.04
C HIS A 53 -4.14 -43.06 11.76
N LEU A 54 -3.34 -43.38 12.80
CA LEU A 54 -2.02 -43.98 12.64
C LEU A 54 -2.08 -45.33 11.92
N ASP A 55 -3.11 -46.09 12.16
CA ASP A 55 -3.39 -47.35 11.46
C ASP A 55 -3.73 -47.13 9.98
N LYS A 56 -4.32 -45.99 9.61
CA LYS A 56 -4.64 -45.65 8.23
C LYS A 56 -3.44 -45.20 7.42
N LEU A 57 -2.31 -44.89 8.09
CA LEU A 57 -1.07 -44.47 7.44
C LEU A 57 -0.21 -45.62 6.93
N GLY A 58 -0.74 -46.87 6.94
CA GLY A 58 -0.05 -48.06 6.48
C GLY A 58 0.94 -48.62 7.51
N LEU A 59 0.93 -48.12 8.76
CA LEU A 59 1.79 -48.60 9.82
C LEU A 59 1.29 -49.93 10.37
N VAL A 60 2.21 -50.82 10.74
CA VAL A 60 1.91 -52.09 11.38
C VAL A 60 1.72 -51.85 12.87
N LEU A 61 0.55 -52.20 13.39
CA LEU A 61 0.25 -52.12 14.82
C LEU A 61 0.95 -53.29 15.56
N LEU A 62 1.92 -52.95 16.43
CA LEU A 62 2.67 -53.91 17.22
C LEU A 62 1.95 -54.29 18.53
N GLN A 63 1.47 -53.28 19.23
CA GLN A 63 0.78 -53.45 20.51
C GLN A 63 -0.44 -52.56 20.58
N LYS A 64 -1.59 -53.15 20.96
CA LYS A 64 -2.83 -52.41 21.25
C LYS A 64 -2.78 -51.84 22.66
N PRO A 65 -3.43 -50.70 22.92
CA PRO A 65 -3.57 -50.21 24.28
C PRO A 65 -4.36 -51.22 25.10
N VAL A 66 -3.84 -51.57 26.27
CA VAL A 66 -4.58 -52.37 27.26
C VAL A 66 -5.29 -51.33 28.14
N ALA A 67 -6.59 -51.58 28.45
CA ALA A 67 -7.39 -50.65 29.25
C ALA A 67 -6.65 -50.29 30.55
N GLY A 68 -6.28 -49.02 30.66
CA GLY A 68 -5.70 -48.37 31.85
C GLY A 68 -4.20 -48.13 31.89
N ALA A 69 -3.36 -48.58 30.95
CA ALA A 69 -1.92 -48.46 31.24
C ALA A 69 -0.92 -48.26 30.10
N ARG A 70 -1.13 -48.63 28.85
CA ARG A 70 -0.04 -48.50 27.87
C ARG A 70 -0.50 -47.99 26.49
N PRO A 71 0.16 -46.93 25.95
CA PRO A 71 -0.17 -46.42 24.63
C PRO A 71 0.15 -47.44 23.53
N SER A 72 -0.58 -47.37 22.41
CA SER A 72 -0.33 -48.20 21.23
C SER A 72 1.07 -47.96 20.66
N ARG A 73 1.62 -48.97 19.94
CA ARG A 73 2.91 -48.91 19.27
C ARG A 73 2.76 -49.37 17.83
N TRP A 74 3.36 -48.61 16.92
CA TRP A 74 3.39 -48.87 15.47
C TRP A 74 4.78 -48.90 14.93
N ILE A 75 4.99 -49.57 13.82
CA ILE A 75 6.24 -49.53 13.06
C ILE A 75 5.90 -49.38 11.57
N ALA A 76 6.70 -48.61 10.86
CA ALA A 76 6.62 -48.55 9.41
C ALA A 76 7.14 -49.87 8.81
N PRO A 77 6.47 -50.45 7.80
CA PRO A 77 6.89 -51.72 7.17
C PRO A 77 8.36 -51.69 6.73
N GLU A 78 8.84 -50.58 6.22
CA GLU A 78 10.19 -50.39 5.72
C GLU A 78 11.25 -50.41 6.84
N LEU A 79 10.84 -50.24 8.09
CA LEU A 79 11.75 -50.25 9.26
C LEU A 79 11.78 -51.64 9.97
N MET A 80 11.01 -52.61 9.54
CA MET A 80 10.93 -53.91 10.20
C MET A 80 12.23 -54.70 10.06
N ASP A 81 12.88 -54.67 8.90
CA ASP A 81 14.18 -55.29 8.70
C ASP A 81 15.27 -54.70 9.60
N SER A 82 15.30 -53.37 9.69
CA SER A 82 16.22 -52.66 10.59
C SER A 82 15.94 -52.94 12.09
N ALA A 83 14.66 -53.23 12.43
CA ALA A 83 14.32 -53.64 13.78
C ALA A 83 14.77 -55.07 14.08
N LEU A 84 14.70 -55.99 13.11
CA LEU A 84 15.24 -57.34 13.24
C LEU A 84 16.78 -57.34 13.35
N GLU A 85 17.45 -56.58 12.52
CA GLU A 85 18.93 -56.40 12.63
C GLU A 85 19.31 -55.87 14.01
N HIS A 86 18.54 -54.92 14.55
CA HIS A 86 18.76 -54.43 15.91
C HIS A 86 18.58 -55.53 16.95
N LEU A 87 17.57 -56.36 16.85
CA LEU A 87 17.31 -57.49 17.75
C LEU A 87 18.37 -58.59 17.62
N ASP A 88 18.82 -58.92 16.41
CA ASP A 88 19.86 -59.90 16.16
C ASP A 88 21.21 -59.40 16.73
N ALA A 89 21.52 -58.13 16.62
CA ALA A 89 22.71 -57.53 17.21
C ALA A 89 22.71 -57.56 18.75
N LEU A 90 21.55 -57.54 19.40
CA LEU A 90 21.42 -57.68 20.86
C LEU A 90 21.57 -59.10 21.36
N GLY A 91 21.38 -60.12 20.50
CA GLY A 91 21.43 -61.53 20.86
C GLY A 91 20.18 -62.02 21.63
N ASP A 92 20.18 -63.35 21.98
CA ASP A 92 19.03 -63.98 22.65
C ASP A 92 18.90 -63.71 24.16
N ALA A 93 19.79 -62.90 24.74
CA ALA A 93 19.65 -62.55 26.15
C ALA A 93 18.44 -61.63 26.35
N PRO A 94 17.50 -61.95 27.22
CA PRO A 94 16.42 -61.06 27.59
C PRO A 94 17.01 -59.91 28.41
N THR A 95 17.43 -58.88 27.77
CA THR A 95 17.85 -57.66 28.44
C THR A 95 16.61 -57.01 29.05
N ALA A 96 16.59 -56.92 30.36
CA ALA A 96 15.50 -56.27 31.08
C ALA A 96 15.33 -54.87 30.54
N LEU A 97 14.09 -54.43 30.31
CA LEU A 97 13.73 -53.07 29.80
C LEU A 97 14.53 -51.95 30.51
N PRO A 98 14.73 -51.96 31.84
CA PRO A 98 15.55 -50.99 32.55
C PRO A 98 17.02 -50.92 32.06
N LEU A 99 17.62 -52.08 31.81
CA LEU A 99 19.01 -52.14 31.36
C LEU A 99 19.20 -51.56 29.96
N MET A 100 18.23 -51.80 29.07
CA MET A 100 18.25 -51.24 27.72
C MET A 100 18.07 -49.72 27.75
N GLN A 101 17.19 -49.21 28.63
CA GLN A 101 17.03 -47.76 28.83
C GLN A 101 18.28 -47.09 29.41
N GLU A 102 18.91 -47.73 30.37
CA GLU A 102 20.18 -47.28 30.95
C GLU A 102 21.29 -47.22 29.88
N ARG A 103 21.42 -48.25 29.05
CA ARG A 103 22.43 -48.28 27.98
C ARG A 103 22.12 -47.26 26.88
N SER A 104 20.86 -47.06 26.52
CA SER A 104 20.48 -46.02 25.60
C SER A 104 20.79 -44.63 26.14
N ALA A 105 20.47 -44.36 27.41
CA ALA A 105 20.80 -43.10 28.08
C ALA A 105 22.31 -42.87 28.16
N ALA A 106 23.10 -43.95 28.38
CA ALA A 106 24.57 -43.88 28.38
C ALA A 106 25.14 -43.54 26.99
N LEU A 107 24.53 -44.04 25.91
CA LEU A 107 24.93 -43.68 24.54
C LEU A 107 24.53 -42.23 24.21
N GLU A 108 23.34 -41.80 24.58
CA GLU A 108 22.89 -40.42 24.41
C GLU A 108 23.80 -39.44 25.18
N ALA A 109 24.21 -39.79 26.41
CA ALA A 109 25.17 -39.01 27.20
C ALA A 109 26.56 -38.90 26.54
N LEU A 110 26.95 -39.88 25.70
CA LEU A 110 28.14 -39.84 24.88
C LEU A 110 27.96 -39.16 23.53
N GLY A 111 26.74 -38.65 23.24
CA GLY A 111 26.37 -38.04 21.99
C GLY A 111 26.15 -39.05 20.85
N VAL A 112 26.08 -40.37 21.18
CA VAL A 112 25.91 -41.44 20.18
C VAL A 112 24.40 -41.66 19.95
N THR A 113 23.94 -41.43 18.73
CA THR A 113 22.54 -41.60 18.36
C THR A 113 22.39 -42.36 17.03
N ARG A 114 21.28 -43.04 16.83
CA ARG A 114 20.94 -43.69 15.56
C ARG A 114 19.91 -42.88 14.82
N ARG A 115 20.19 -42.55 13.54
CA ARG A 115 19.26 -41.90 12.65
C ARG A 115 19.25 -42.59 11.29
N GLN A 116 18.10 -42.88 10.75
CA GLN A 116 17.92 -43.54 9.44
C GLN A 116 18.79 -44.82 9.28
N GLY A 117 18.86 -45.61 10.36
CA GLY A 117 19.67 -46.84 10.37
C GLY A 117 21.15 -46.70 10.65
N GLN A 118 21.69 -45.51 10.61
CA GLN A 118 23.14 -45.27 10.83
C GLN A 118 23.41 -44.71 12.23
N TRP A 119 24.48 -45.17 12.84
CA TRP A 119 25.00 -44.66 14.08
C TRP A 119 25.93 -43.46 13.85
N SER A 120 25.74 -42.43 14.63
CA SER A 120 26.57 -41.24 14.59
C SER A 120 26.84 -40.71 15.98
N ARG A 121 28.02 -40.13 16.18
CA ARG A 121 28.39 -39.41 17.40
C ARG A 121 28.38 -37.92 17.18
N LEU A 122 27.79 -37.20 18.11
CA LEU A 122 27.86 -35.73 18.15
C LEU A 122 29.17 -35.30 18.79
N VAL A 123 29.97 -34.51 18.10
CA VAL A 123 31.25 -33.98 18.56
C VAL A 123 31.24 -32.46 18.47
N SER A 124 31.76 -31.80 19.50
CA SER A 124 31.98 -30.35 19.47
C SER A 124 33.46 -30.06 19.39
N GLN A 125 33.88 -29.15 18.57
CA GLN A 125 35.24 -28.69 18.44
C GLN A 125 35.28 -27.20 18.13
N ASP A 126 36.22 -26.48 18.76
CA ASP A 126 36.52 -25.10 18.37
C ASP A 126 37.47 -25.12 17.18
N LEU A 127 37.03 -24.65 16.04
CA LEU A 127 37.88 -24.39 14.89
C LEU A 127 38.47 -22.99 15.00
N VAL A 128 39.78 -22.89 14.97
CA VAL A 128 40.51 -21.61 15.02
C VAL A 128 40.95 -21.25 13.62
N LEU A 129 40.45 -20.10 13.14
CA LEU A 129 40.85 -19.51 11.87
C LEU A 129 41.83 -18.37 12.17
N PRO A 130 43.16 -18.53 11.90
CA PRO A 130 44.18 -17.56 12.29
C PRO A 130 43.94 -16.17 11.73
N GLU A 131 43.39 -16.10 10.51
CA GLU A 131 42.94 -14.87 9.88
C GLU A 131 41.45 -15.01 9.50
N PRO A 132 40.57 -14.14 10.01
CA PRO A 132 40.80 -12.92 10.80
C PRO A 132 40.92 -13.10 12.33
N GLY A 133 41.38 -14.25 12.81
CA GLY A 133 41.50 -14.52 14.25
C GLY A 133 40.21 -15.05 14.89
N TRP A 134 39.42 -15.76 14.13
CA TRP A 134 38.09 -16.25 14.55
C TRP A 134 38.19 -17.62 15.23
N ARG A 135 37.40 -17.78 16.29
CA ARG A 135 37.09 -19.05 16.89
C ARG A 135 35.64 -19.41 16.62
N VAL A 136 35.41 -20.51 15.89
CA VAL A 136 34.09 -20.98 15.49
C VAL A 136 33.80 -22.29 16.22
N PRO A 137 32.89 -22.32 17.20
CA PRO A 137 32.44 -23.57 17.81
C PRO A 137 31.58 -24.35 16.80
N VAL A 138 31.98 -25.58 16.53
CA VAL A 138 31.32 -26.44 15.55
C VAL A 138 30.79 -27.69 16.22
N TRP A 139 29.54 -28.02 15.92
CA TRP A 139 28.91 -29.28 16.30
C TRP A 139 28.71 -30.13 15.05
N PHE A 140 29.35 -31.25 14.95
CA PHE A 140 29.20 -32.12 13.79
C PHE A 140 28.95 -33.57 14.16
N ARG A 141 28.36 -34.33 13.24
CA ARG A 141 28.06 -35.73 13.38
C ARG A 141 29.12 -36.56 12.67
N VAL A 142 29.76 -37.42 13.40
CA VAL A 142 30.71 -38.39 12.85
C VAL A 142 30.03 -39.73 12.77
N SER A 143 30.11 -40.42 11.64
CA SER A 143 29.65 -41.80 11.51
C SER A 143 30.39 -42.72 12.48
N VAL A 144 29.65 -43.58 13.14
CA VAL A 144 30.20 -44.55 14.09
C VAL A 144 29.88 -45.93 13.55
N ASP A 145 30.90 -46.83 13.63
CA ASP A 145 30.69 -48.24 13.31
C ASP A 145 29.66 -48.85 14.26
N ALA A 146 28.72 -49.60 13.71
CA ALA A 146 27.64 -50.23 14.46
C ALA A 146 28.15 -51.35 15.40
N ALA A 147 29.21 -52.07 15.03
CA ALA A 147 29.69 -53.21 15.80
C ALA A 147 30.08 -52.90 17.26
N PRO A 148 30.86 -51.84 17.56
CA PRO A 148 31.16 -51.47 18.94
C PRO A 148 29.92 -51.01 19.73
N VAL A 149 28.97 -50.35 19.07
CA VAL A 149 27.74 -49.90 19.73
C VAL A 149 26.88 -51.10 20.12
N TRP A 150 26.74 -52.10 19.23
CA TRP A 150 26.03 -53.34 19.53
C TRP A 150 26.75 -54.19 20.58
N ALA A 151 28.10 -54.22 20.57
CA ALA A 151 28.85 -54.85 21.63
C ALA A 151 28.58 -54.20 23.00
N PHE A 152 28.52 -52.91 23.09
CA PHE A 152 28.11 -52.17 24.30
C PHE A 152 26.68 -52.50 24.74
N TYR A 153 25.74 -52.62 23.84
CA TYR A 153 24.38 -53.05 24.19
C TYR A 153 24.35 -54.47 24.79
N ARG A 154 25.23 -55.37 24.37
CA ARG A 154 25.33 -56.72 24.90
C ARG A 154 26.08 -56.80 26.24
N THR A 155 27.25 -56.17 26.32
CA THR A 155 28.16 -56.33 27.46
C THR A 155 28.04 -55.24 28.52
N GLY A 156 27.61 -54.04 28.13
CA GLY A 156 27.66 -52.86 29.00
C GLY A 156 29.05 -52.30 29.19
N ASP A 157 30.07 -52.80 28.45
CA ASP A 157 31.46 -52.34 28.58
C ASP A 157 31.66 -50.97 27.92
N LYS A 158 31.54 -49.92 28.75
CA LYS A 158 31.74 -48.52 28.37
C LYS A 158 33.21 -48.24 28.00
N GLY A 159 34.17 -48.94 28.58
CA GLY A 159 35.59 -48.76 28.28
C GLY A 159 35.92 -49.18 26.86
N ALA A 160 35.48 -50.37 26.44
CA ALA A 160 35.65 -50.86 25.08
C ALA A 160 34.94 -49.96 24.06
N LEU A 161 33.73 -49.46 24.39
CA LEU A 161 33.03 -48.51 23.53
C LEU A 161 33.80 -47.20 23.36
N LEU A 162 34.30 -46.60 24.44
CA LEU A 162 35.06 -45.36 24.37
C LEU A 162 36.36 -45.51 23.59
N GLN A 163 37.05 -46.66 23.74
CA GLN A 163 38.24 -46.98 22.97
C GLN A 163 37.95 -47.10 21.47
N ALA A 164 36.82 -47.74 21.11
CA ALA A 164 36.38 -47.88 19.73
C ALA A 164 35.90 -46.54 19.12
N LEU A 165 35.27 -45.70 19.92
CA LEU A 165 34.82 -44.36 19.47
C LEU A 165 35.98 -43.39 19.25
N GLY A 166 37.18 -43.69 19.82
CA GLY A 166 38.34 -42.84 19.75
C GLY A 166 38.23 -41.49 20.49
N PRO A 167 39.29 -40.69 20.58
CA PRO A 167 39.26 -39.38 21.20
C PRO A 167 38.42 -38.39 20.41
N ALA A 168 37.57 -37.63 21.11
CA ALA A 168 36.68 -36.65 20.49
C ALA A 168 37.41 -35.52 19.72
N ALA A 169 38.70 -35.34 19.96
CA ALA A 169 39.52 -34.25 19.43
C ALA A 169 40.29 -34.58 18.12
N ALA A 170 40.24 -35.81 17.63
CA ALA A 170 41.10 -36.27 16.53
C ALA A 170 40.36 -36.78 15.31
N TYR A 171 39.31 -36.08 14.91
CA TYR A 171 38.60 -36.44 13.68
C TYR A 171 39.25 -35.74 12.48
N PRO A 172 39.72 -36.47 11.43
CA PRO A 172 40.34 -35.90 10.24
C PRO A 172 39.45 -34.90 9.49
N ASP A 173 38.17 -35.11 9.59
CA ASP A 173 37.16 -34.28 8.94
C ASP A 173 37.09 -32.83 9.43
N ALA A 174 37.60 -32.56 10.66
CA ALA A 174 37.66 -31.20 11.19
C ALA A 174 38.68 -30.33 10.43
N ALA A 175 39.78 -30.91 9.94
CA ALA A 175 40.71 -30.20 9.09
C ALA A 175 40.10 -29.83 7.75
N GLU A 176 39.32 -30.73 7.15
CA GLU A 176 38.61 -30.52 5.90
C GLU A 176 37.57 -29.38 6.01
N LEU A 177 36.83 -29.29 7.12
CA LEU A 177 35.91 -28.17 7.38
C LEU A 177 36.68 -26.86 7.61
N THR A 178 37.81 -26.90 8.32
CA THR A 178 38.66 -25.72 8.55
C THR A 178 39.17 -25.14 7.24
N ASP A 179 39.67 -25.99 6.36
CA ASP A 179 40.18 -25.58 5.04
C ASP A 179 39.05 -25.02 4.16
N HIS A 180 37.86 -25.63 4.22
CA HIS A 180 36.70 -25.13 3.53
C HIS A 180 36.27 -23.73 4.03
N LEU A 181 36.19 -23.54 5.35
CA LEU A 181 35.85 -22.22 5.93
C LEU A 181 36.94 -21.18 5.60
N ARG A 182 38.22 -21.56 5.60
CA ARG A 182 39.31 -20.67 5.18
C ARG A 182 39.12 -20.21 3.72
N ALA A 183 38.89 -21.15 2.81
CA ALA A 183 38.65 -20.84 1.40
C ALA A 183 37.44 -19.90 1.20
N LEU A 184 36.34 -20.12 1.94
CA LEU A 184 35.19 -19.24 1.92
C LEU A 184 35.50 -17.80 2.39
N LEU A 185 36.32 -17.69 3.46
CA LEU A 185 36.73 -16.40 4.00
C LEU A 185 37.68 -15.64 3.08
N GLU A 186 38.67 -16.34 2.49
CA GLU A 186 39.59 -15.74 1.53
C GLU A 186 38.85 -15.18 0.30
N ARG A 187 37.94 -15.95 -0.24
CA ARG A 187 37.05 -15.48 -1.34
C ARG A 187 36.27 -14.24 -0.92
N SER A 188 35.59 -14.30 0.22
CA SER A 188 34.75 -13.17 0.71
C SER A 188 35.59 -11.93 1.03
N ARG A 189 36.84 -12.12 1.52
CA ARG A 189 37.76 -11.01 1.81
C ARG A 189 38.25 -10.32 0.55
N ALA A 190 38.55 -11.10 -0.50
CA ALA A 190 38.97 -10.55 -1.79
C ALA A 190 37.88 -9.71 -2.44
N ASP A 191 36.64 -10.21 -2.42
CA ASP A 191 35.52 -9.59 -3.13
C ASP A 191 34.87 -8.44 -2.32
N LYS A 192 34.74 -8.57 -1.00
CA LYS A 192 33.95 -7.66 -0.16
C LYS A 192 34.55 -7.44 1.24
N PRO A 193 35.75 -6.85 1.35
CA PRO A 193 36.49 -6.77 2.61
C PRO A 193 35.75 -5.98 3.72
N ARG A 194 34.99 -4.93 3.36
CA ARG A 194 34.29 -4.06 4.32
C ARG A 194 33.14 -4.74 5.06
N HIS A 195 32.63 -5.84 4.53
CA HIS A 195 31.45 -6.53 5.06
C HIS A 195 31.79 -7.87 5.73
N LEU A 196 33.06 -8.27 5.78
CA LEU A 196 33.50 -9.58 6.23
C LEU A 196 33.03 -9.91 7.66
N GLU A 197 33.01 -8.93 8.56
CA GLU A 197 32.57 -9.13 9.94
C GLU A 197 31.12 -9.58 10.05
N SER A 198 30.27 -9.22 9.08
CA SER A 198 28.87 -9.63 9.05
C SER A 198 28.65 -11.08 8.57
N LEU A 199 29.66 -11.75 8.03
CA LEU A 199 29.62 -13.14 7.61
C LEU A 199 29.80 -14.11 8.78
N LEU A 200 30.66 -13.77 9.76
CA LEU A 200 30.99 -14.65 10.88
C LEU A 200 29.77 -15.14 11.68
N PRO A 201 28.85 -14.30 12.15
CA PRO A 201 27.68 -14.76 12.88
C PRO A 201 26.80 -15.74 12.09
N ARG A 202 26.79 -15.62 10.76
CA ARG A 202 26.03 -16.51 9.87
C ARG A 202 26.72 -17.89 9.77
N LEU A 203 28.01 -17.91 9.60
CA LEU A 203 28.77 -19.16 9.61
C LEU A 203 28.70 -19.86 10.97
N GLN A 204 28.83 -19.12 12.07
CA GLN A 204 28.65 -19.63 13.43
C GLN A 204 27.26 -20.25 13.64
N SER A 205 26.20 -19.60 13.18
CA SER A 205 24.83 -20.11 13.27
C SER A 205 24.67 -21.44 12.52
N GLU A 206 25.27 -21.59 11.33
CA GLU A 206 25.22 -22.85 10.58
C GLU A 206 26.04 -23.94 11.26
N CYS A 207 27.22 -23.61 11.82
CA CYS A 207 28.07 -24.52 12.55
C CYS A 207 27.50 -24.96 13.90
N ALA A 208 26.65 -24.17 14.53
CA ALA A 208 25.98 -24.51 15.79
C ALA A 208 24.93 -25.62 15.63
N THR A 209 24.48 -25.89 14.43
CA THR A 209 23.49 -26.95 14.15
C THR A 209 24.20 -28.28 13.87
N PRO A 210 23.96 -29.35 14.66
CA PRO A 210 24.63 -30.64 14.48
C PRO A 210 24.28 -31.29 13.14
N ARG A 211 25.30 -31.48 12.29
CA ARG A 211 25.21 -32.08 10.94
C ARG A 211 26.44 -32.92 10.63
N THR A 212 26.42 -33.65 9.52
CA THR A 212 27.63 -34.25 8.97
C THR A 212 28.56 -33.18 8.42
N ILE A 213 29.86 -33.49 8.26
CA ILE A 213 30.84 -32.54 7.69
C ILE A 213 30.40 -32.06 6.28
N ALA A 214 29.94 -32.98 5.44
CA ALA A 214 29.45 -32.64 4.09
C ALA A 214 28.25 -31.66 4.13
N GLU A 215 27.31 -31.89 5.03
CA GLU A 215 26.17 -31.00 5.22
C GLU A 215 26.55 -29.63 5.79
N LEU A 216 27.54 -29.59 6.72
CA LEU A 216 28.08 -28.34 7.26
C LEU A 216 28.79 -27.52 6.19
N LYS A 217 29.65 -28.16 5.37
CA LYS A 217 30.33 -27.51 4.23
C LYS A 217 29.28 -26.90 3.27
N ALA A 218 28.28 -27.69 2.88
CA ALA A 218 27.21 -27.23 2.00
C ALA A 218 26.38 -26.10 2.64
N ALA A 219 26.12 -26.15 3.95
CA ALA A 219 25.39 -25.12 4.67
C ALA A 219 26.20 -23.81 4.75
N CYS A 220 27.47 -23.88 5.04
CA CYS A 220 28.37 -22.71 5.07
C CYS A 220 28.51 -22.07 3.69
N THR A 221 28.63 -22.86 2.62
CA THR A 221 28.66 -22.37 1.24
C THR A 221 27.36 -21.62 0.92
N ARG A 222 26.19 -22.21 1.20
CA ARG A 222 24.89 -21.53 0.98
C ARG A 222 24.75 -20.27 1.85
N ALA A 223 25.30 -20.25 3.04
CA ALA A 223 25.27 -19.06 3.90
C ALA A 223 26.13 -17.94 3.32
N GLN A 224 27.31 -18.29 2.76
CA GLN A 224 28.16 -17.34 2.04
C GLN A 224 27.48 -16.81 0.78
N ASP A 225 26.92 -17.67 -0.07
CA ASP A 225 26.26 -17.26 -1.31
C ASP A 225 25.10 -16.30 -1.01
N ARG A 226 24.28 -16.59 0.02
CA ARG A 226 23.22 -15.67 0.48
C ARG A 226 23.77 -14.36 1.01
N TRP A 227 24.89 -14.38 1.71
CA TRP A 227 25.54 -13.19 2.23
C TRP A 227 26.14 -12.36 1.10
N GLU A 228 26.84 -12.95 0.14
CA GLU A 228 27.40 -12.26 -1.03
C GLU A 228 26.31 -11.56 -1.84
N HIS A 229 25.19 -12.25 -2.06
CA HIS A 229 24.04 -11.70 -2.77
C HIS A 229 23.47 -10.48 -2.01
N ARG A 230 23.31 -10.61 -0.69
CA ARG A 230 22.78 -9.51 0.14
C ARG A 230 23.73 -8.31 0.22
N VAL A 231 25.02 -8.52 0.28
CA VAL A 231 26.01 -7.42 0.27
C VAL A 231 26.04 -6.73 -1.09
N ALA A 232 25.94 -7.47 -2.19
CA ALA A 232 25.80 -6.89 -3.52
C ALA A 232 24.52 -6.05 -3.66
N GLU A 233 23.42 -6.56 -3.15
CA GLU A 233 22.14 -5.83 -3.11
C GLU A 233 22.25 -4.54 -2.29
N LEU A 234 22.87 -4.58 -1.12
CA LEU A 234 23.09 -3.38 -0.29
C LEU A 234 23.98 -2.35 -1.00
N ALA A 235 25.03 -2.76 -1.67
CA ALA A 235 25.88 -1.86 -2.44
C ALA A 235 25.09 -1.20 -3.58
N THR A 236 24.27 -1.98 -4.31
CA THR A 236 23.38 -1.42 -5.34
C THR A 236 22.39 -0.42 -4.78
N LEU A 237 21.84 -0.67 -3.57
CA LEU A 237 20.95 0.28 -2.91
C LEU A 237 21.68 1.54 -2.43
N GLU A 238 22.93 1.43 -1.98
CA GLU A 238 23.76 2.60 -1.63
C GLU A 238 24.05 3.46 -2.85
N ASP A 239 24.39 2.86 -3.99
CA ASP A 239 24.58 3.54 -5.26
C ASP A 239 23.28 4.23 -5.71
N LEU A 240 22.14 3.53 -5.66
CA LEU A 240 20.82 4.09 -5.97
C LEU A 240 20.45 5.24 -5.02
N ASN A 241 20.74 5.12 -3.72
CA ASN A 241 20.50 6.21 -2.77
C ASN A 241 21.28 7.47 -3.14
N SER A 242 22.52 7.30 -3.61
CA SER A 242 23.35 8.44 -4.04
C SER A 242 22.85 9.03 -5.35
N GLU A 243 22.49 8.20 -6.32
CA GLU A 243 22.04 8.62 -7.65
C GLU A 243 20.65 9.29 -7.62
N LEU A 244 19.74 8.76 -6.80
CA LEU A 244 18.34 9.21 -6.72
C LEU A 244 18.08 10.18 -5.55
N ALA A 245 19.12 10.62 -4.82
CA ALA A 245 18.97 11.50 -3.66
C ALA A 245 18.20 12.78 -4.01
N PHE A 246 17.21 13.12 -3.21
CA PHE A 246 16.38 14.33 -3.43
C PHE A 246 17.14 15.66 -3.23
N GLN A 247 18.39 15.61 -2.84
CA GLN A 247 19.19 16.84 -2.66
C GLN A 247 19.29 17.64 -3.96
N GLY A 248 19.41 16.98 -5.11
CA GLY A 248 19.42 17.59 -6.44
C GLY A 248 18.05 17.62 -7.14
N TYR A 249 16.95 17.32 -6.44
CA TYR A 249 15.62 17.24 -7.07
C TYR A 249 15.22 18.48 -7.87
N PRO A 250 15.41 19.71 -7.39
CA PRO A 250 15.14 20.91 -8.19
C PRO A 250 15.95 20.98 -9.50
N ASP A 251 17.20 20.50 -9.50
CA ASP A 251 18.10 20.59 -10.65
C ASP A 251 17.75 19.61 -11.77
N THR A 252 16.96 18.57 -11.47
CA THR A 252 16.45 17.66 -12.49
C THR A 252 15.51 18.35 -13.50
N PHE A 253 15.00 19.55 -13.19
CA PHE A 253 14.11 20.33 -14.05
C PHE A 253 14.87 21.45 -14.77
N GLU A 254 15.79 21.07 -15.65
CA GLU A 254 16.70 22.00 -16.35
C GLU A 254 16.00 23.18 -17.00
N THR A 255 14.85 22.98 -17.65
CA THR A 255 14.13 24.06 -18.34
C THR A 255 13.72 25.15 -17.37
N ALA A 256 13.21 24.78 -16.20
CA ALA A 256 12.85 25.75 -15.14
C ALA A 256 14.09 26.41 -14.52
N ARG A 257 15.19 25.64 -14.34
CA ARG A 257 16.45 26.18 -13.74
C ARG A 257 17.19 27.14 -14.67
N ARG A 258 17.04 26.98 -15.99
CA ARG A 258 17.64 27.92 -16.97
C ARG A 258 16.95 29.27 -17.03
N LEU A 259 15.71 29.36 -16.52
CA LEU A 259 14.94 30.57 -16.46
C LEU A 259 15.26 31.34 -15.15
N GLN A 260 15.38 32.67 -15.24
CA GLN A 260 15.38 33.51 -14.05
C GLN A 260 13.91 33.83 -13.70
N ARG A 261 13.23 32.87 -13.08
CA ARG A 261 11.81 32.99 -12.78
C ARG A 261 11.55 34.14 -11.77
N SER A 262 10.59 35.01 -12.10
CA SER A 262 10.01 35.95 -11.15
C SER A 262 8.88 35.31 -10.39
N VAL A 263 9.04 35.02 -9.10
CA VAL A 263 8.04 34.34 -8.30
C VAL A 263 7.28 35.30 -7.40
N LYS A 264 5.94 35.27 -7.44
CA LYS A 264 5.06 36.08 -6.61
C LYS A 264 4.12 35.20 -5.80
N LEU A 265 4.10 35.36 -4.49
CA LEU A 265 3.16 34.69 -3.61
C LEU A 265 1.97 35.61 -3.33
N TYR A 266 0.78 35.17 -3.79
CA TYR A 266 -0.47 35.84 -3.47
C TYR A 266 -1.10 35.18 -2.23
N VAL A 267 -0.92 35.87 -1.10
CA VAL A 267 -1.19 35.33 0.24
C VAL A 267 -2.47 35.95 0.83
N GLY A 268 -3.35 35.14 1.37
CA GLY A 268 -4.53 35.65 2.07
C GLY A 268 -5.63 34.58 2.27
N PRO A 269 -6.69 34.91 3.01
CA PRO A 269 -7.81 34.01 3.27
C PRO A 269 -8.66 33.75 2.01
N PRO A 270 -9.58 32.77 2.02
CA PRO A 270 -10.57 32.60 0.97
C PRO A 270 -11.38 33.89 0.72
N ASN A 271 -11.83 34.09 -0.51
CA ASN A 271 -12.62 35.27 -0.94
C ASN A 271 -11.90 36.63 -0.79
N SER A 272 -10.56 36.67 -0.77
CA SER A 272 -9.78 37.93 -0.69
C SER A 272 -9.42 38.55 -2.06
N GLY A 273 -9.77 37.90 -3.18
CA GLY A 273 -9.49 38.41 -4.53
C GLY A 273 -8.18 37.93 -5.17
N LYS A 274 -7.40 37.06 -4.51
CA LYS A 274 -6.12 36.49 -5.00
C LYS A 274 -6.24 35.90 -6.41
N THR A 275 -7.17 34.98 -6.57
CA THR A 275 -7.38 34.27 -7.84
C THR A 275 -7.84 35.23 -8.94
N HIS A 276 -8.63 36.25 -8.61
CA HIS A 276 -9.04 37.28 -9.59
C HIS A 276 -7.83 38.04 -10.12
N ALA A 277 -6.98 38.55 -9.24
CA ALA A 277 -5.75 39.27 -9.62
C ALA A 277 -4.77 38.41 -10.44
N ALA A 278 -4.64 37.12 -10.09
CA ALA A 278 -3.82 36.19 -10.85
C ALA A 278 -4.37 35.96 -12.27
N PHE A 279 -5.71 35.84 -12.42
CA PHE A 279 -6.35 35.70 -13.72
C PHE A 279 -6.25 36.98 -14.58
N GLU A 280 -6.25 38.17 -13.99
CA GLU A 280 -6.00 39.43 -14.73
C GLU A 280 -4.59 39.42 -15.33
N ARG A 281 -3.60 39.00 -14.53
CA ARG A 281 -2.20 38.93 -15.01
C ARG A 281 -2.04 37.83 -16.09
N LEU A 282 -2.65 36.66 -15.87
CA LEU A 282 -2.60 35.54 -16.84
C LEU A 282 -3.29 35.91 -18.17
N ALA A 283 -4.42 36.61 -18.12
CA ALA A 283 -5.14 37.05 -19.31
C ALA A 283 -4.33 38.06 -20.16
N SER A 284 -3.44 38.86 -19.54
CA SER A 284 -2.57 39.79 -20.23
C SER A 284 -1.26 39.18 -20.72
N ALA A 285 -0.97 37.93 -20.39
CA ALA A 285 0.27 37.24 -20.76
C ALA A 285 0.30 36.88 -22.25
N PHE A 286 1.51 36.72 -22.81
CA PHE A 286 1.68 36.22 -24.17
C PHE A 286 1.18 34.76 -24.30
N ASP A 287 1.64 33.90 -23.42
CA ASP A 287 1.12 32.54 -23.22
C ASP A 287 1.18 32.18 -21.72
N GLY A 288 0.57 31.07 -21.33
CA GLY A 288 0.61 30.72 -19.93
C GLY A 288 -0.18 29.47 -19.53
N ALA A 289 -0.14 29.18 -18.24
CA ALA A 289 -0.85 28.05 -17.64
C ALA A 289 -1.54 28.44 -16.31
N TYR A 290 -2.75 27.94 -16.12
CA TYR A 290 -3.42 27.91 -14.83
C TYR A 290 -3.45 26.48 -14.33
N LEU A 291 -2.80 26.22 -13.18
CA LEU A 291 -2.68 24.92 -12.53
C LEU A 291 -3.65 24.84 -11.37
N ALA A 292 -4.74 24.14 -11.57
CA ALA A 292 -5.88 24.04 -10.66
C ALA A 292 -5.77 22.82 -9.74
N PRO A 293 -6.23 22.91 -8.48
CA PRO A 293 -6.26 21.77 -7.57
C PRO A 293 -7.28 20.69 -7.97
N LEU A 294 -8.31 21.07 -8.74
CA LEU A 294 -9.41 20.19 -9.13
C LEU A 294 -9.84 20.43 -10.58
N ARG A 295 -10.35 19.38 -11.23
CA ARG A 295 -10.90 19.45 -12.59
C ARG A 295 -11.98 20.54 -12.74
N LEU A 296 -12.88 20.67 -11.77
CA LEU A 296 -13.91 21.71 -11.81
C LEU A 296 -13.31 23.12 -11.87
N LEU A 297 -12.22 23.36 -11.13
CA LEU A 297 -11.53 24.66 -11.15
C LEU A 297 -10.78 24.90 -12.46
N ALA A 298 -10.21 23.84 -13.04
CA ALA A 298 -9.62 23.95 -14.36
C ALA A 298 -10.68 24.33 -15.43
N LEU A 299 -11.88 23.72 -15.36
CA LEU A 299 -13.03 24.11 -16.21
C LEU A 299 -13.44 25.56 -15.98
N GLU A 300 -13.64 25.98 -14.73
CA GLU A 300 -14.00 27.37 -14.40
C GLU A 300 -12.90 28.35 -14.83
N GLY A 301 -11.62 27.96 -14.67
CA GLY A 301 -10.47 28.78 -15.11
C GLY A 301 -10.51 29.03 -16.61
N ARG A 302 -10.74 27.98 -17.41
CA ARG A 302 -10.94 28.10 -18.86
C ARG A 302 -12.10 29.04 -19.18
N ASP A 303 -13.27 28.82 -18.56
CA ASP A 303 -14.47 29.61 -18.83
C ASP A 303 -14.28 31.09 -18.44
N ARG A 304 -13.58 31.37 -17.34
CA ARG A 304 -13.24 32.75 -16.91
C ARG A 304 -12.27 33.45 -17.87
N LEU A 305 -11.31 32.72 -18.42
CA LEU A 305 -10.39 33.26 -19.44
C LEU A 305 -11.12 33.50 -20.77
N ALA A 306 -11.96 32.55 -21.18
CA ALA A 306 -12.81 32.71 -22.36
C ALA A 306 -13.74 33.93 -22.25
N ALA A 307 -14.36 34.17 -21.08
CA ALA A 307 -15.16 35.36 -20.81
C ALA A 307 -14.37 36.68 -20.92
N ARG A 308 -13.03 36.64 -20.80
CA ARG A 308 -12.12 37.77 -21.01
C ARG A 308 -11.59 37.85 -22.45
N GLY A 309 -12.09 37.04 -23.36
CA GLY A 309 -11.64 36.99 -24.75
C GLY A 309 -10.31 36.24 -24.96
N VAL A 310 -9.83 35.47 -23.97
CA VAL A 310 -8.60 34.68 -24.06
C VAL A 310 -8.93 33.25 -24.44
N ALA A 311 -8.49 32.80 -25.64
CA ALA A 311 -8.62 31.41 -26.03
C ALA A 311 -7.76 30.52 -25.10
N CYS A 312 -8.43 29.55 -24.46
CA CYS A 312 -7.83 28.70 -23.45
C CYS A 312 -8.17 27.23 -23.69
N SER A 313 -7.15 26.39 -23.81
CA SER A 313 -7.28 24.94 -23.85
C SER A 313 -7.50 24.36 -22.45
N LEU A 314 -8.17 23.20 -22.37
CA LEU A 314 -8.33 22.47 -21.11
C LEU A 314 -7.54 21.17 -21.16
N LEU A 315 -6.74 20.94 -20.13
CA LEU A 315 -5.98 19.70 -19.95
C LEU A 315 -6.21 19.15 -18.53
N THR A 316 -6.88 18.04 -18.44
CA THR A 316 -7.11 17.34 -17.16
C THR A 316 -6.63 15.88 -17.26
N GLY A 317 -6.70 15.15 -16.15
CA GLY A 317 -6.40 13.72 -16.18
C GLY A 317 -7.26 12.91 -17.18
N GLU A 318 -8.43 13.42 -17.54
CA GLU A 318 -9.45 12.71 -18.33
C GLU A 318 -9.71 13.33 -19.70
N GLU A 319 -9.35 14.60 -19.89
CA GLU A 319 -9.69 15.35 -21.07
C GLU A 319 -8.56 16.23 -21.55
N ASN A 320 -8.37 16.23 -22.86
CA ASN A 320 -7.53 17.18 -23.55
C ASN A 320 -8.40 17.87 -24.59
N ILE A 321 -8.86 19.10 -24.30
CA ILE A 321 -9.74 19.87 -25.17
C ILE A 321 -8.95 21.08 -25.69
N PRO A 322 -8.31 20.96 -26.84
CA PRO A 322 -7.59 22.06 -27.46
C PRO A 322 -8.59 23.12 -27.96
N ALA A 323 -8.24 24.39 -27.77
CA ALA A 323 -9.01 25.48 -28.34
C ALA A 323 -8.19 26.12 -29.48
N PRO A 324 -8.80 26.41 -30.64
CA PRO A 324 -8.11 27.07 -31.77
C PRO A 324 -7.50 28.41 -31.34
N GLY A 325 -6.22 28.61 -31.63
CA GLY A 325 -5.50 29.82 -31.27
C GLY A 325 -5.24 29.98 -29.76
N ALA A 326 -5.41 28.95 -28.97
CA ALA A 326 -5.19 29.01 -27.52
C ALA A 326 -3.73 29.34 -27.19
N ARG A 327 -3.54 30.38 -26.39
CA ARG A 327 -2.27 30.78 -25.82
C ARG A 327 -2.11 30.33 -24.37
N VAL A 328 -3.21 30.05 -23.71
CA VAL A 328 -3.27 29.64 -22.32
C VAL A 328 -3.82 28.22 -22.19
N ILE A 329 -3.30 27.48 -21.25
CA ILE A 329 -3.80 26.14 -20.87
C ILE A 329 -4.31 26.21 -19.44
N SER A 330 -5.56 25.84 -19.23
CA SER A 330 -6.10 25.58 -17.90
C SER A 330 -6.01 24.08 -17.64
N SER A 331 -5.29 23.67 -16.58
CA SER A 331 -5.05 22.24 -16.30
C SER A 331 -5.20 21.91 -14.84
N THR A 332 -5.33 20.61 -14.52
CA THR A 332 -5.12 20.15 -13.16
C THR A 332 -3.63 20.13 -12.83
N ILE A 333 -3.30 20.26 -11.55
CA ILE A 333 -1.92 20.46 -11.06
C ILE A 333 -0.98 19.30 -11.48
N GLU A 334 -1.49 18.08 -11.50
CA GLU A 334 -0.75 16.88 -11.89
C GLU A 334 -0.33 16.87 -13.38
N MET A 335 -0.97 17.74 -14.19
CA MET A 335 -0.71 17.85 -15.62
C MET A 335 0.28 18.98 -15.95
N VAL A 336 1.05 19.45 -14.99
CA VAL A 336 2.04 20.51 -15.19
C VAL A 336 3.03 20.16 -16.31
N GLY A 337 3.14 21.03 -17.30
CA GLY A 337 4.16 20.92 -18.36
C GLY A 337 5.52 21.38 -17.84
N THR A 338 6.57 20.58 -18.03
CA THR A 338 7.91 20.85 -17.50
C THR A 338 8.97 21.12 -18.57
N HIS A 339 8.60 20.99 -19.86
CA HIS A 339 9.57 21.01 -20.94
C HIS A 339 9.55 22.28 -21.81
N ARG A 340 8.42 22.99 -21.84
CA ARG A 340 8.25 24.18 -22.67
C ARG A 340 8.16 25.43 -21.78
N ALA A 341 9.03 26.41 -22.04
CA ALA A 341 8.96 27.71 -21.38
C ALA A 341 7.69 28.48 -21.78
N ILE A 342 7.06 29.14 -20.80
CA ILE A 342 5.88 29.98 -20.96
C ILE A 342 6.07 31.33 -20.25
N ASP A 343 5.22 32.32 -20.56
CA ASP A 343 5.30 33.63 -19.96
C ASP A 343 4.84 33.64 -18.50
N VAL A 344 3.60 33.16 -18.23
CA VAL A 344 3.02 33.21 -16.88
C VAL A 344 2.44 31.84 -16.48
N ALA A 345 2.79 31.35 -15.29
CA ALA A 345 2.13 30.23 -14.64
C ALA A 345 1.43 30.65 -13.36
N VAL A 346 0.20 30.20 -13.15
CA VAL A 346 -0.55 30.37 -11.91
C VAL A 346 -0.73 29.04 -11.24
N ILE A 347 -0.22 28.87 -10.03
CA ILE A 347 -0.39 27.67 -9.18
C ILE A 347 -1.40 28.03 -8.10
N ASP A 348 -2.56 27.39 -8.12
CA ASP A 348 -3.65 27.71 -7.19
C ASP A 348 -3.68 26.76 -5.99
N GLU A 349 -4.20 27.26 -4.84
CA GLU A 349 -4.37 26.54 -3.58
C GLU A 349 -3.09 25.81 -3.11
N ALA A 350 -1.94 26.50 -3.15
CA ALA A 350 -0.63 25.86 -2.89
C ALA A 350 -0.44 25.35 -1.45
N GLN A 351 -1.31 25.68 -0.50
CA GLN A 351 -1.35 24.98 0.80
C GLN A 351 -1.71 23.50 0.71
N MET A 352 -2.22 23.04 -0.43
CA MET A 352 -2.42 21.62 -0.70
C MET A 352 -1.10 20.82 -0.79
N ILE A 353 0.06 21.48 -0.74
CA ILE A 353 1.35 20.83 -0.59
C ILE A 353 1.41 19.96 0.69
N PHE A 354 0.58 20.26 1.69
CA PHE A 354 0.47 19.49 2.93
C PHE A 354 -0.47 18.29 2.83
N ASP A 355 -1.11 18.07 1.69
CA ASP A 355 -1.94 16.87 1.47
C ASP A 355 -1.05 15.63 1.32
N ALA A 356 -1.29 14.60 2.15
CA ALA A 356 -0.46 13.41 2.21
C ALA A 356 -0.41 12.65 0.87
N SER A 357 -1.54 12.60 0.15
CA SER A 357 -1.68 11.82 -1.09
C SER A 357 -1.34 12.61 -2.36
N ARG A 358 -1.61 13.91 -2.38
CA ARG A 358 -1.49 14.76 -3.59
C ARG A 358 -0.45 15.86 -3.48
N GLY A 359 0.10 16.15 -2.30
CA GLY A 359 1.04 17.25 -2.07
C GLY A 359 2.25 17.25 -3.00
N TRP A 360 2.67 16.07 -3.45
CA TRP A 360 3.75 15.89 -4.43
C TRP A 360 3.53 16.67 -5.73
N ALA A 361 2.28 16.84 -6.16
CA ALA A 361 1.97 17.58 -7.39
C ALA A 361 2.26 19.07 -7.25
N TRP A 362 2.01 19.65 -6.06
CA TRP A 362 2.39 21.05 -5.76
C TRP A 362 3.89 21.19 -5.60
N THR A 363 4.56 20.26 -4.92
CA THR A 363 6.03 20.21 -4.87
C THR A 363 6.61 20.27 -6.29
N GLN A 364 6.15 19.38 -7.16
CA GLN A 364 6.59 19.34 -8.56
C GLN A 364 6.26 20.62 -9.31
N ALA A 365 5.05 21.14 -9.22
CA ALA A 365 4.66 22.35 -9.95
C ALA A 365 5.47 23.57 -9.51
N ILE A 366 5.68 23.77 -8.21
CA ILE A 366 6.46 24.90 -7.67
C ILE A 366 7.90 24.83 -8.18
N VAL A 367 8.51 23.66 -8.15
CA VAL A 367 9.90 23.46 -8.54
C VAL A 367 10.08 23.46 -10.05
N ALA A 368 9.16 22.83 -10.79
CA ALA A 368 9.38 22.40 -12.17
C ALA A 368 8.73 23.26 -13.26
N VAL A 369 7.71 24.10 -12.93
CA VAL A 369 7.02 24.87 -13.97
C VAL A 369 7.97 25.87 -14.63
N PRO A 370 8.22 25.80 -15.95
CA PRO A 370 9.18 26.65 -16.63
C PRO A 370 8.48 27.93 -17.15
N ALA A 371 8.17 28.86 -16.24
CA ALA A 371 7.54 30.12 -16.59
C ALA A 371 8.42 31.32 -16.21
N ASN A 372 8.40 32.40 -17.02
CA ASN A 372 9.13 33.63 -16.70
C ASN A 372 8.59 34.27 -15.40
N GLU A 373 7.25 34.23 -15.24
CA GLU A 373 6.59 34.69 -14.02
C GLU A 373 5.74 33.57 -13.43
N VAL A 374 5.92 33.22 -12.15
CA VAL A 374 5.17 32.24 -11.42
C VAL A 374 4.36 32.87 -10.31
N ILE A 375 3.04 32.82 -10.39
CA ILE A 375 2.14 33.33 -9.35
C ILE A 375 1.63 32.13 -8.54
N ILE A 376 1.97 32.08 -7.26
CA ILE A 376 1.57 31.03 -6.35
C ILE A 376 0.52 31.59 -5.39
N ILE A 377 -0.69 31.02 -5.45
CA ILE A 377 -1.81 31.44 -4.59
C ILE A 377 -1.86 30.50 -3.40
N CYS A 378 -1.76 31.04 -2.18
CA CYS A 378 -1.73 30.22 -0.98
C CYS A 378 -2.36 30.93 0.24
N SER A 379 -2.57 30.14 1.29
CA SER A 379 -2.86 30.61 2.65
C SER A 379 -1.57 30.99 3.37
N ALA A 380 -1.64 31.91 4.34
CA ALA A 380 -0.47 32.44 5.04
C ALA A 380 0.40 31.36 5.71
N TYR A 381 -0.21 30.32 6.25
CA TYR A 381 0.53 29.24 6.93
C TYR A 381 1.38 28.37 5.98
N ALA A 382 1.16 28.42 4.68
CA ALA A 382 1.96 27.70 3.70
C ALA A 382 3.20 28.48 3.20
N VAL A 383 3.26 29.78 3.46
CA VAL A 383 4.35 30.64 2.98
C VAL A 383 5.73 30.12 3.37
N PRO A 384 6.01 29.74 4.63
CA PRO A 384 7.37 29.30 5.00
C PRO A 384 7.81 28.03 4.25
N ALA A 385 6.89 27.09 4.00
CA ALA A 385 7.19 25.87 3.25
C ALA A 385 7.49 26.15 1.77
N ILE A 386 6.74 27.07 1.17
CA ILE A 386 6.91 27.48 -0.22
C ILE A 386 8.22 28.26 -0.38
N GLU A 387 8.51 29.21 0.51
CA GLU A 387 9.77 29.98 0.52
C GLU A 387 10.99 29.07 0.67
N ASN A 388 10.89 28.04 1.53
CA ASN A 388 11.95 27.04 1.68
C ASN A 388 12.21 26.30 0.35
N LEU A 389 11.14 25.84 -0.34
CA LEU A 389 11.29 25.19 -1.65
C LEU A 389 11.91 26.11 -2.71
N LEU A 390 11.48 27.37 -2.77
CA LEU A 390 12.03 28.36 -3.69
C LEU A 390 13.50 28.67 -3.36
N GLY A 391 13.85 28.70 -2.08
CA GLY A 391 15.23 28.83 -1.63
C GLY A 391 16.14 27.72 -2.13
N LEU A 392 15.64 26.46 -2.15
CA LEU A 392 16.34 25.30 -2.73
C LEU A 392 16.51 25.43 -4.26
N CYS A 393 15.64 26.17 -4.92
CA CYS A 393 15.76 26.51 -6.34
C CYS A 393 16.68 27.69 -6.61
N GLY A 394 17.28 28.34 -5.57
CA GLY A 394 18.02 29.58 -5.69
C GLY A 394 17.14 30.78 -5.98
N GLU A 395 15.85 30.72 -5.75
CA GLU A 395 14.87 31.73 -6.10
C GLU A 395 14.35 32.47 -4.86
N ARG A 396 14.00 33.74 -5.06
CA ARG A 396 13.31 34.56 -4.06
C ARG A 396 11.92 34.87 -4.58
N CYS A 397 10.97 35.11 -3.67
CA CYS A 397 9.62 35.50 -4.04
C CYS A 397 9.26 36.88 -3.48
N GLU A 398 8.34 37.53 -4.18
CA GLU A 398 7.66 38.76 -3.74
C GLU A 398 6.33 38.34 -3.07
N LEU A 399 6.12 38.76 -1.82
CA LEU A 399 4.86 38.52 -1.12
C LEU A 399 3.87 39.64 -1.40
N ARG A 400 2.68 39.28 -1.85
CA ARG A 400 1.55 40.18 -2.01
C ARG A 400 0.39 39.71 -1.14
N HIS A 401 0.09 40.50 -0.11
CA HIS A 401 -0.98 40.19 0.83
C HIS A 401 -2.32 40.70 0.31
N PHE A 402 -3.32 39.84 0.46
CA PHE A 402 -4.72 40.11 0.12
C PHE A 402 -5.55 39.96 1.38
N GLU A 403 -6.21 41.04 1.76
CA GLU A 403 -7.09 41.05 2.90
C GLU A 403 -8.53 40.70 2.49
N ARG A 404 -9.23 40.05 3.39
CA ARG A 404 -10.65 39.82 3.21
C ARG A 404 -11.43 41.09 3.42
N LYS A 405 -12.31 41.40 2.49
CA LYS A 405 -13.12 42.66 2.56
C LYS A 405 -14.36 42.51 3.45
N GLN A 406 -14.70 41.31 3.90
CA GLN A 406 -15.93 41.05 4.64
C GLN A 406 -15.65 40.28 5.92
N HIS A 407 -16.39 40.64 6.98
CA HIS A 407 -16.35 39.93 8.27
C HIS A 407 -17.16 38.66 8.21
N VAL A 408 -16.71 37.65 8.96
CA VAL A 408 -17.46 36.43 9.24
C VAL A 408 -17.72 36.39 10.74
N GLU A 409 -18.99 36.35 11.09
CA GLU A 409 -19.42 36.30 12.47
C GLU A 409 -19.87 34.90 12.87
N LEU A 410 -19.51 34.49 14.08
CA LEU A 410 -20.01 33.25 14.66
C LEU A 410 -21.43 33.48 15.22
N LEU A 411 -22.39 32.68 14.77
CA LEU A 411 -23.75 32.70 15.32
C LEU A 411 -23.76 32.33 16.81
N ALA A 412 -24.51 33.09 17.61
CA ALA A 412 -24.59 32.87 19.05
C ALA A 412 -25.33 31.59 19.43
N GLN A 413 -26.19 31.07 18.58
CA GLN A 413 -27.03 29.88 18.82
C GLN A 413 -27.06 28.96 17.60
N PRO A 414 -27.21 27.64 17.81
CA PRO A 414 -27.43 26.69 16.75
C PRO A 414 -28.72 26.96 15.96
N VAL A 415 -28.70 26.72 14.65
CA VAL A 415 -29.78 26.94 13.71
C VAL A 415 -30.57 25.65 13.47
N GLY A 416 -31.89 25.66 13.62
CA GLY A 416 -32.72 24.49 13.32
C GLY A 416 -32.98 24.34 11.80
N VAL A 417 -33.17 23.10 11.33
CA VAL A 417 -33.49 22.83 9.91
C VAL A 417 -34.72 23.56 9.43
N SER A 418 -35.72 23.82 10.32
CA SER A 418 -36.92 24.56 10.00
C SER A 418 -36.75 26.09 9.91
N THR A 419 -35.60 26.61 10.36
CA THR A 419 -35.26 28.04 10.40
C THR A 419 -34.15 28.42 9.43
N LEU A 420 -33.88 27.56 8.46
CA LEU A 420 -32.96 27.84 7.37
C LEU A 420 -33.49 28.95 6.45
N GLU A 421 -32.58 29.77 5.96
CA GLU A 421 -32.87 30.94 5.12
C GLU A 421 -32.23 30.83 3.73
N LEU A 422 -32.69 31.65 2.82
CA LEU A 422 -32.06 31.79 1.49
C LEU A 422 -30.56 32.16 1.62
N GLY A 423 -29.71 31.40 0.95
CA GLY A 423 -28.28 31.60 0.97
C GLY A 423 -27.55 30.77 2.05
N ASP A 424 -28.25 29.89 2.76
CA ASP A 424 -27.63 28.97 3.70
C ASP A 424 -26.91 27.81 3.01
N ALA A 425 -25.73 27.48 3.49
CA ALA A 425 -25.00 26.25 3.14
C ALA A 425 -24.84 25.37 4.37
N VAL A 426 -25.41 24.17 4.32
CA VAL A 426 -25.27 23.14 5.35
C VAL A 426 -24.17 22.19 4.94
N VAL A 427 -23.17 22.00 5.82
CA VAL A 427 -22.00 21.17 5.56
C VAL A 427 -22.07 19.88 6.36
N ALA A 428 -21.98 18.75 5.65
CA ALA A 428 -21.84 17.41 6.22
C ALA A 428 -20.58 16.73 5.63
N PHE A 429 -20.14 15.62 6.24
CA PHE A 429 -18.86 15.00 5.84
C PHE A 429 -19.00 13.62 5.21
N SER A 430 -20.25 13.20 4.92
CA SER A 430 -20.51 12.00 4.14
C SER A 430 -21.59 12.24 3.09
N ARG A 431 -21.51 11.48 1.98
CA ARG A 431 -22.58 11.46 0.95
C ARG A 431 -23.93 11.12 1.55
N ARG A 432 -23.96 10.17 2.49
CA ARG A 432 -25.19 9.72 3.15
C ARG A 432 -25.86 10.86 3.91
N ASP A 433 -25.08 11.59 4.69
CA ASP A 433 -25.61 12.69 5.51
C ASP A 433 -26.07 13.86 4.65
N VAL A 434 -25.34 14.16 3.57
CA VAL A 434 -25.76 15.17 2.58
C VAL A 434 -27.13 14.81 1.99
N LEU A 435 -27.36 13.57 1.56
CA LEU A 435 -28.64 13.15 0.98
C LEU A 435 -29.75 13.10 2.04
N MET A 436 -29.45 12.69 3.27
CA MET A 436 -30.40 12.71 4.39
C MET A 436 -30.84 14.15 4.72
N LEU A 437 -29.90 15.07 4.88
CA LEU A 437 -30.19 16.47 5.14
C LEU A 437 -30.94 17.12 4.00
N ARG A 438 -30.61 16.83 2.74
CA ARG A 438 -31.38 17.27 1.59
C ARG A 438 -32.86 16.87 1.72
N ASP A 439 -33.15 15.61 2.05
CA ASP A 439 -34.49 15.09 2.14
C ASP A 439 -35.25 15.74 3.33
N GLN A 440 -34.58 15.96 4.45
CA GLN A 440 -35.13 16.66 5.62
C GLN A 440 -35.49 18.14 5.30
N ILE A 441 -34.57 18.85 4.64
CA ILE A 441 -34.76 20.26 4.27
C ILE A 441 -35.84 20.41 3.20
N ALA A 442 -35.83 19.51 2.20
CA ALA A 442 -36.85 19.49 1.17
C ALA A 442 -38.27 19.20 1.73
N ALA A 443 -38.38 18.40 2.79
CA ALA A 443 -39.64 18.15 3.50
C ALA A 443 -40.24 19.44 4.12
N ASN A 444 -39.40 20.42 4.47
CA ASN A 444 -39.80 21.75 4.93
C ASN A 444 -40.06 22.75 3.80
N ALA A 445 -40.29 22.28 2.58
CA ALA A 445 -40.61 23.04 1.37
C ALA A 445 -39.51 24.01 0.88
N HIS A 446 -38.25 23.81 1.30
CA HIS A 446 -37.13 24.56 0.74
C HIS A 446 -36.57 23.84 -0.49
N PRO A 447 -36.40 24.55 -1.64
CA PRO A 447 -35.64 24.02 -2.77
C PRO A 447 -34.15 23.86 -2.38
N VAL A 448 -33.59 22.69 -2.62
CA VAL A 448 -32.20 22.34 -2.19
C VAL A 448 -31.32 22.03 -3.38
N SER A 449 -30.12 22.54 -3.38
CA SER A 449 -28.98 22.08 -4.21
C SER A 449 -28.06 21.20 -3.40
N VAL A 450 -27.37 20.26 -4.07
CA VAL A 450 -26.54 19.27 -3.41
C VAL A 450 -25.15 19.20 -4.06
N ILE A 451 -24.08 19.27 -3.26
CA ILE A 451 -22.71 19.16 -3.75
C ILE A 451 -21.89 18.22 -2.86
N TYR A 452 -21.41 17.10 -3.41
CA TYR A 452 -20.51 16.18 -2.72
C TYR A 452 -19.44 15.60 -3.64
N GLY A 453 -18.38 15.04 -3.05
CA GLY A 453 -17.17 14.61 -3.75
C GLY A 453 -17.40 13.64 -4.92
N ALA A 454 -18.33 12.71 -4.81
CA ALA A 454 -18.63 11.73 -5.86
C ALA A 454 -19.45 12.29 -7.04
N LEU A 455 -19.98 13.53 -6.95
CA LEU A 455 -20.68 14.16 -8.07
C LEU A 455 -19.70 14.56 -9.17
N PRO A 456 -20.09 14.38 -10.44
CA PRO A 456 -19.34 14.88 -11.58
C PRO A 456 -19.15 16.40 -11.54
N PRO A 457 -18.05 16.92 -12.07
CA PRO A 457 -17.83 18.38 -12.15
C PRO A 457 -18.97 19.14 -12.83
N GLU A 458 -19.56 18.58 -13.88
CA GLU A 458 -20.67 19.18 -14.64
C GLU A 458 -21.94 19.28 -13.78
N VAL A 459 -22.25 18.23 -13.01
CA VAL A 459 -23.41 18.22 -12.09
C VAL A 459 -23.18 19.20 -10.95
N ARG A 460 -21.94 19.22 -10.37
CA ARG A 460 -21.57 20.20 -9.33
C ARG A 460 -21.73 21.63 -9.84
N LYS A 461 -21.29 21.91 -11.06
CA LYS A 461 -21.45 23.23 -11.69
C LYS A 461 -22.92 23.60 -11.82
N ARG A 462 -23.77 22.70 -12.32
CA ARG A 462 -25.22 22.96 -12.46
C ARG A 462 -25.91 23.16 -11.10
N GLU A 463 -25.58 22.36 -10.09
CA GLU A 463 -26.12 22.53 -8.73
C GLU A 463 -25.65 23.85 -8.10
N ALA A 464 -24.38 24.24 -8.34
CA ALA A 464 -23.86 25.55 -7.93
C ALA A 464 -24.58 26.71 -8.62
N GLU A 465 -24.84 26.62 -9.93
CA GLU A 465 -25.58 27.61 -10.71
C GLU A 465 -27.06 27.73 -10.24
N ARG A 466 -27.72 26.60 -9.93
CA ARG A 466 -29.07 26.59 -9.35
C ARG A 466 -29.12 27.36 -8.04
N PHE A 467 -28.15 27.16 -7.17
CA PHE A 467 -28.04 27.89 -5.91
C PHE A 467 -27.73 29.37 -6.15
N ALA A 468 -26.79 29.66 -7.05
CA ALA A 468 -26.39 31.02 -7.36
C ALA A 468 -27.52 31.86 -8.01
N ASN A 469 -28.37 31.22 -8.79
CA ASN A 469 -29.51 31.86 -9.48
C ASN A 469 -30.79 31.86 -8.64
N GLY A 470 -30.76 31.43 -7.37
CA GLY A 470 -31.93 31.41 -6.48
C GLY A 470 -32.97 30.34 -6.82
N GLN A 471 -32.71 29.43 -7.75
CA GLN A 471 -33.55 28.27 -8.04
C GLN A 471 -33.58 27.25 -6.90
N SER A 472 -32.56 27.22 -6.08
CA SER A 472 -32.56 26.58 -4.78
C SER A 472 -32.18 27.59 -3.70
N HIS A 473 -32.80 27.46 -2.54
CA HIS A 473 -32.63 28.37 -1.42
C HIS A 473 -31.47 27.92 -0.50
N ILE A 474 -31.33 26.63 -0.36
CA ILE A 474 -30.36 25.99 0.56
C ILE A 474 -29.41 25.14 -0.27
N LEU A 475 -28.14 25.18 0.10
CA LEU A 475 -27.14 24.28 -0.39
C LEU A 475 -26.79 23.26 0.69
N VAL A 476 -26.81 21.97 0.37
CA VAL A 476 -26.25 20.93 1.24
C VAL A 476 -25.00 20.36 0.58
N ALA A 477 -23.87 20.41 1.26
CA ALA A 477 -22.62 20.00 0.64
C ALA A 477 -21.68 19.29 1.60
N THR A 478 -20.68 18.58 1.04
CA THR A 478 -19.52 18.15 1.82
C THR A 478 -18.48 19.28 1.91
N ASP A 479 -17.34 19.02 2.54
CA ASP A 479 -16.16 19.88 2.53
C ASP A 479 -15.70 20.28 1.11
N ALA A 480 -16.22 19.61 0.07
CA ALA A 480 -16.03 20.00 -1.33
C ALA A 480 -16.37 21.47 -1.64
N ILE A 481 -17.24 22.14 -0.83
CA ILE A 481 -17.47 23.59 -0.97
C ILE A 481 -16.26 24.41 -0.57
N GLY A 482 -15.39 23.89 0.30
CA GLY A 482 -14.15 24.55 0.72
C GLY A 482 -13.18 24.80 -0.42
N MET A 483 -13.28 24.06 -1.51
CA MET A 483 -12.40 24.14 -2.66
C MET A 483 -13.13 24.71 -3.88
N GLY A 484 -12.88 25.97 -4.18
CA GLY A 484 -12.99 26.54 -5.52
C GLY A 484 -14.36 26.97 -6.03
N LEU A 485 -15.47 26.60 -5.44
CA LEU A 485 -16.78 27.06 -5.89
C LEU A 485 -17.06 28.50 -5.44
N ASN A 486 -17.31 29.38 -6.39
CA ASN A 486 -17.65 30.77 -6.10
C ASN A 486 -19.17 30.92 -5.91
N LEU A 487 -19.65 30.53 -4.73
CA LEU A 487 -21.08 30.48 -4.38
C LEU A 487 -21.51 31.69 -3.55
N PRO A 488 -22.75 32.22 -3.71
CA PRO A 488 -23.29 33.31 -2.92
C PRO A 488 -23.82 32.81 -1.57
N ILE A 489 -22.92 32.26 -0.74
CA ILE A 489 -23.27 31.73 0.57
C ILE A 489 -23.32 32.88 1.58
N ARG A 490 -24.42 33.01 2.29
CA ARG A 490 -24.58 33.97 3.39
C ARG A 490 -24.17 33.33 4.73
N ARG A 491 -24.70 32.12 5.06
CA ARG A 491 -24.39 31.41 6.31
C ARG A 491 -23.83 30.03 5.98
N VAL A 492 -22.75 29.64 6.64
CA VAL A 492 -22.20 28.29 6.62
C VAL A 492 -22.56 27.59 7.94
N LEU A 493 -23.25 26.48 7.87
CA LEU A 493 -23.76 25.75 9.03
C LEU A 493 -23.21 24.32 9.04
N PHE A 494 -22.41 23.99 10.05
CA PHE A 494 -21.85 22.65 10.21
C PHE A 494 -22.91 21.71 10.82
N SER A 495 -23.14 20.56 10.20
CA SER A 495 -24.04 19.53 10.75
C SER A 495 -23.35 18.64 11.80
N THR A 496 -22.02 18.62 11.82
CA THR A 496 -21.17 17.90 12.77
C THR A 496 -19.78 18.52 12.76
N MET A 497 -19.00 18.33 13.82
CA MET A 497 -17.59 18.73 13.92
C MET A 497 -16.63 17.56 13.77
N THR A 498 -17.12 16.40 13.33
CA THR A 498 -16.32 15.18 13.07
C THR A 498 -16.41 14.77 11.62
N LYS A 499 -15.37 14.16 11.10
CA LYS A 499 -15.36 13.58 9.75
C LYS A 499 -14.63 12.24 9.74
N PHE A 500 -15.04 11.35 8.85
CA PHE A 500 -14.33 10.12 8.56
C PHE A 500 -13.17 10.40 7.60
N ASP A 501 -11.94 10.01 7.96
CA ASP A 501 -10.74 10.27 7.16
C ASP A 501 -10.36 9.11 6.20
N GLY A 502 -11.13 8.03 6.25
CA GLY A 502 -10.91 6.80 5.49
C GLY A 502 -10.51 5.63 6.36
N GLN A 503 -10.15 5.87 7.62
CA GLN A 503 -9.83 4.86 8.64
C GLN A 503 -10.71 5.04 9.87
N ASP A 504 -10.73 6.24 10.47
CA ASP A 504 -11.44 6.54 11.70
C ASP A 504 -12.23 7.85 11.62
N ASP A 505 -13.21 8.01 12.51
CA ASP A 505 -13.89 9.28 12.75
C ASP A 505 -12.98 10.19 13.57
N ARG A 506 -12.62 11.35 13.03
CA ARG A 506 -11.79 12.35 13.69
C ARG A 506 -12.44 13.72 13.77
N PRO A 507 -12.08 14.54 14.77
CA PRO A 507 -12.46 15.96 14.80
C PRO A 507 -11.91 16.72 13.57
N LEU A 508 -12.64 17.75 13.16
CA LEU A 508 -12.12 18.72 12.18
C LEU A 508 -10.93 19.47 12.79
N ASN A 509 -9.97 19.80 11.92
CA ASN A 509 -8.86 20.68 12.31
C ASN A 509 -9.16 22.16 11.98
N GLU A 510 -8.31 23.05 12.46
CA GLU A 510 -8.47 24.51 12.26
C GLU A 510 -8.40 24.90 10.77
N SER A 511 -7.55 24.27 9.98
CA SER A 511 -7.42 24.56 8.55
C SER A 511 -8.70 24.21 7.79
N GLU A 512 -9.30 23.06 8.05
CA GLU A 512 -10.57 22.61 7.45
C GLU A 512 -11.71 23.57 7.82
N VAL A 513 -11.80 23.93 9.10
CA VAL A 513 -12.84 24.85 9.58
C VAL A 513 -12.68 26.25 8.94
N HIS A 514 -11.47 26.80 8.91
CA HIS A 514 -11.22 28.10 8.29
C HIS A 514 -11.49 28.10 6.78
N GLN A 515 -11.15 27.01 6.09
CA GLN A 515 -11.39 26.86 4.65
C GLN A 515 -12.89 26.82 4.31
N ILE A 516 -13.67 26.07 5.11
CA ILE A 516 -15.13 25.93 4.93
C ILE A 516 -15.84 27.22 5.40
N ALA A 517 -15.55 27.70 6.60
CA ALA A 517 -16.11 28.93 7.16
C ALA A 517 -15.79 30.15 6.29
N GLY A 518 -14.62 30.16 5.69
CA GLY A 518 -14.18 31.19 4.75
C GLY A 518 -15.02 31.33 3.50
N ARG A 519 -15.96 30.44 3.24
CA ARG A 519 -16.93 30.54 2.13
C ARG A 519 -18.17 31.37 2.47
N ALA A 520 -18.43 31.65 3.74
CA ALA A 520 -19.52 32.54 4.14
C ALA A 520 -19.22 34.00 3.72
N GLY A 521 -20.21 34.77 3.31
CA GLY A 521 -20.09 36.15 2.89
C GLY A 521 -19.32 36.31 1.55
N ARG A 522 -20.05 36.63 0.49
CA ARG A 522 -19.46 36.89 -0.84
C ARG A 522 -19.43 38.36 -1.15
N PHE A 523 -18.20 38.88 -1.46
CA PHE A 523 -18.03 40.26 -1.87
C PHE A 523 -18.97 40.65 -3.05
N GLY A 524 -19.66 41.78 -2.91
CA GLY A 524 -20.58 42.31 -3.92
C GLY A 524 -21.98 41.66 -3.95
N ILE A 525 -22.26 40.65 -3.07
CA ILE A 525 -23.56 40.00 -2.95
C ILE A 525 -24.09 40.06 -1.52
N HIS A 526 -23.25 39.73 -0.53
CA HIS A 526 -23.59 39.77 0.89
C HIS A 526 -22.57 40.64 1.62
N GLU A 527 -23.04 41.62 2.39
CA GLU A 527 -22.16 42.52 3.16
C GLU A 527 -21.54 41.80 4.38
N GLU A 528 -22.27 40.85 4.94
CA GLU A 528 -21.87 40.07 6.10
C GLU A 528 -21.96 38.55 5.82
N GLY A 529 -21.07 37.77 6.42
CA GLY A 529 -21.11 36.32 6.40
C GLY A 529 -21.22 35.76 7.81
N PHE A 530 -21.93 34.64 7.97
CA PHE A 530 -22.12 34.03 9.27
C PHE A 530 -21.69 32.56 9.23
N VAL A 531 -21.20 32.07 10.37
CA VAL A 531 -20.83 30.68 10.57
C VAL A 531 -21.51 30.16 11.83
N GLY A 532 -22.02 28.94 11.79
CA GLY A 532 -22.67 28.33 12.93
C GLY A 532 -22.76 26.83 12.80
N VAL A 533 -23.56 26.22 13.64
CA VAL A 533 -23.84 24.78 13.63
C VAL A 533 -25.35 24.55 13.53
N LEU A 534 -25.74 23.39 13.01
CA LEU A 534 -27.13 22.96 13.10
C LEU A 534 -27.49 22.60 14.55
N LYS A 535 -28.75 22.73 14.91
CA LYS A 535 -29.28 22.33 16.23
C LYS A 535 -29.20 20.83 16.45
N GLU A 536 -29.21 20.08 15.37
CA GLU A 536 -29.10 18.63 15.30
C GLU A 536 -27.65 18.11 15.44
N ALA A 537 -26.65 19.02 15.45
CA ALA A 537 -25.26 18.69 15.69
C ALA A 537 -25.01 18.28 17.14
N GLU A 538 -23.80 17.78 17.42
CA GLU A 538 -23.37 17.41 18.78
C GLU A 538 -23.51 18.60 19.74
N PRO A 539 -23.90 18.41 21.00
CA PRO A 539 -24.09 19.50 21.98
C PRO A 539 -22.87 20.40 22.16
N SER A 540 -21.67 19.87 21.95
CA SER A 540 -20.39 20.61 22.02
C SER A 540 -20.00 21.32 20.72
N ALA A 541 -20.69 21.09 19.61
CA ALA A 541 -20.29 21.52 18.27
C ALA A 541 -20.05 23.04 18.17
N LEU A 542 -20.93 23.86 18.74
CA LEU A 542 -20.77 25.32 18.72
C LEU A 542 -19.52 25.77 19.50
N ARG A 543 -19.25 25.15 20.64
CA ARG A 543 -18.03 25.44 21.43
C ARG A 543 -16.78 25.03 20.67
N VAL A 544 -16.76 23.82 20.09
CA VAL A 544 -15.64 23.33 19.28
C VAL A 544 -15.40 24.23 18.06
N LEU A 545 -16.45 24.62 17.36
CA LEU A 545 -16.36 25.56 16.24
C LEU A 545 -15.73 26.89 16.65
N LYS A 546 -16.16 27.45 17.79
CA LYS A 546 -15.59 28.70 18.33
C LYS A 546 -14.09 28.55 18.67
N GLU A 547 -13.71 27.45 19.30
CA GLU A 547 -12.33 27.16 19.66
C GLU A 547 -11.43 27.01 18.40
N LEU A 548 -11.91 26.33 17.36
CA LEU A 548 -11.17 26.13 16.11
C LEU A 548 -11.05 27.42 15.28
N LEU A 549 -12.11 28.24 15.24
CA LEU A 549 -12.06 29.56 14.57
C LEU A 549 -11.11 30.55 15.25
N ALA A 550 -10.90 30.42 16.56
CA ALA A 550 -9.96 31.25 17.31
C ALA A 550 -8.49 30.86 17.08
N LYS A 551 -8.23 29.62 16.61
CA LYS A 551 -6.87 29.13 16.32
C LYS A 551 -6.44 29.60 14.94
N THR A 552 -5.17 29.98 14.82
CA THR A 552 -4.56 30.25 13.52
C THR A 552 -4.07 28.94 12.90
N PRO A 553 -4.45 28.59 11.67
CA PRO A 553 -3.89 27.44 10.99
C PRO A 553 -2.38 27.55 10.87
N HIS A 554 -1.68 26.44 11.05
CA HIS A 554 -0.22 26.36 10.96
C HIS A 554 0.21 25.16 10.09
N ALA A 555 1.41 25.24 9.56
CA ALA A 555 2.00 24.13 8.81
C ALA A 555 2.29 22.93 9.73
N PRO A 556 2.25 21.70 9.23
CA PRO A 556 2.66 20.53 9.99
C PRO A 556 4.11 20.67 10.49
N GLN A 557 4.35 20.29 11.75
CA GLN A 557 5.70 20.33 12.33
C GLN A 557 6.63 19.37 11.56
N GLY A 558 7.85 19.81 11.28
CA GLY A 558 8.83 18.99 10.59
C GLY A 558 8.43 18.65 9.14
N PHE A 559 7.60 19.48 8.52
CA PHE A 559 7.15 19.26 7.15
C PHE A 559 8.32 19.13 6.18
N LYS A 560 8.25 18.09 5.36
CA LYS A 560 9.11 17.84 4.21
C LYS A 560 8.25 17.76 2.96
N ALA A 561 8.70 18.37 1.88
CA ALA A 561 7.94 18.39 0.64
C ALA A 561 7.89 16.98 0.01
N PRO A 562 6.70 16.44 -0.25
CA PRO A 562 6.57 15.08 -0.79
C PRO A 562 6.99 15.02 -2.26
N VAL A 563 7.74 13.97 -2.62
CA VAL A 563 8.19 13.67 -3.99
C VAL A 563 7.68 12.30 -4.40
N ALA A 564 6.97 12.24 -5.52
CA ALA A 564 6.50 10.99 -6.11
C ALA A 564 7.53 10.41 -7.10
N PRO A 565 7.56 9.08 -7.29
CA PRO A 565 8.37 8.47 -8.33
C PRO A 565 7.92 8.97 -9.70
N ASN A 566 8.87 9.25 -10.57
CA ASN A 566 8.65 9.56 -11.95
C ASN A 566 9.23 8.46 -12.86
N ARG A 567 9.09 8.61 -14.16
CA ARG A 567 9.59 7.65 -15.14
C ARG A 567 11.10 7.39 -14.99
N TRP A 568 11.90 8.42 -14.76
CA TRP A 568 13.34 8.30 -14.61
C TRP A 568 13.70 7.44 -13.39
N HIS A 569 13.06 7.68 -12.23
CA HIS A 569 13.24 6.86 -11.04
C HIS A 569 12.95 5.37 -11.32
N VAL A 570 11.82 5.09 -12.00
CA VAL A 570 11.41 3.72 -12.31
C VAL A 570 12.39 3.02 -13.26
N GLU A 571 12.82 3.71 -14.33
CA GLU A 571 13.77 3.17 -15.32
C GLU A 571 15.15 2.93 -14.69
N THR A 572 15.64 3.86 -13.84
CA THR A 572 16.92 3.73 -13.16
C THR A 572 16.94 2.55 -12.19
N ILE A 573 15.94 2.46 -11.31
CA ILE A 573 15.85 1.35 -10.34
C ILE A 573 15.72 0.01 -11.07
N SER A 574 14.85 -0.08 -12.08
CA SER A 574 14.66 -1.28 -12.88
C SER A 574 15.96 -1.75 -13.55
N SER A 575 16.71 -0.82 -14.14
CA SER A 575 17.98 -1.11 -14.79
C SER A 575 19.05 -1.61 -13.82
N ARG A 576 19.18 -0.98 -12.65
CA ARG A 576 20.20 -1.31 -11.65
C ARG A 576 19.92 -2.64 -10.94
N LEU A 577 18.64 -2.95 -10.69
CA LEU A 577 18.23 -4.20 -10.04
C LEU A 577 17.93 -5.33 -11.02
N HIS A 578 18.01 -5.07 -12.33
CA HIS A 578 17.68 -6.04 -13.37
C HIS A 578 16.28 -6.66 -13.19
N THR A 579 15.33 -5.88 -12.70
CA THR A 579 13.95 -6.33 -12.47
C THR A 579 12.96 -5.62 -13.38
N THR A 580 11.95 -6.35 -13.79
CA THR A 580 10.79 -5.80 -14.53
C THR A 580 9.54 -5.73 -13.65
N SER A 581 9.59 -6.16 -12.39
CA SER A 581 8.46 -6.06 -11.46
C SER A 581 8.24 -4.61 -11.03
N LEU A 582 7.07 -4.07 -11.33
CA LEU A 582 6.70 -2.71 -10.93
C LEU A 582 6.56 -2.61 -9.40
N ARG A 583 5.98 -3.64 -8.76
CA ARG A 583 5.88 -3.69 -7.28
C ARG A 583 7.25 -3.61 -6.61
N GLU A 584 8.22 -4.36 -7.15
CA GLU A 584 9.59 -4.36 -6.61
C GLU A 584 10.25 -2.98 -6.79
N VAL A 585 10.18 -2.41 -8.00
CA VAL A 585 10.74 -1.09 -8.29
C VAL A 585 10.14 0.00 -7.40
N LEU A 586 8.81 0.04 -7.27
CA LEU A 586 8.12 1.01 -6.42
C LEU A 586 8.43 0.76 -4.93
N GLY A 587 8.48 -0.50 -4.50
CA GLY A 587 8.84 -0.87 -3.13
C GLY A 587 10.27 -0.45 -2.78
N VAL A 588 11.21 -0.58 -3.71
CA VAL A 588 12.58 -0.08 -3.52
C VAL A 588 12.56 1.44 -3.35
N PHE A 589 11.88 2.17 -4.23
CA PHE A 589 11.79 3.63 -4.14
C PHE A 589 11.15 4.10 -2.82
N MET A 590 10.04 3.50 -2.42
CA MET A 590 9.21 3.98 -1.31
C MET A 590 9.62 3.42 0.06
N GLU A 591 10.16 2.20 0.12
CA GLU A 591 10.35 1.48 1.37
C GLU A 591 11.84 1.21 1.69
N ARG A 592 12.71 1.09 0.68
CA ARG A 592 14.08 0.61 0.84
C ARG A 592 15.16 1.67 0.64
N LEU A 593 14.92 2.64 -0.24
CA LEU A 593 15.82 3.75 -0.45
C LEU A 593 15.65 4.80 0.66
N ARG A 594 16.75 5.43 1.04
CA ARG A 594 16.78 6.53 2.00
C ARG A 594 16.90 7.86 1.27
N LEU A 595 15.86 8.20 0.52
CA LEU A 595 15.81 9.38 -0.33
C LEU A 595 15.45 10.65 0.45
N ASP A 596 14.82 10.49 1.61
CA ASP A 596 14.44 11.58 2.49
C ASP A 596 15.66 12.38 2.93
N ASN A 597 15.49 13.70 2.94
CA ASN A 597 16.48 14.64 3.47
C ASN A 597 15.83 15.67 4.39
N ALA A 598 16.50 16.78 4.69
CA ALA A 598 15.96 17.83 5.54
C ALA A 598 14.71 18.53 4.94
N HIS A 599 14.55 18.49 3.61
CA HIS A 599 13.56 19.28 2.87
C HIS A 599 12.53 18.44 2.12
N PHE A 600 12.90 17.24 1.69
CA PHE A 600 12.07 16.37 0.87
C PHE A 600 11.82 15.03 1.55
N ALA A 601 10.67 14.43 1.28
CA ALA A 601 10.31 13.08 1.69
C ALA A 601 9.68 12.32 0.53
N VAL A 602 9.73 11.00 0.56
CA VAL A 602 8.98 10.15 -0.37
C VAL A 602 7.49 10.34 -0.10
N ALA A 603 6.70 10.55 -1.17
CA ALA A 603 5.25 10.66 -1.07
C ALA A 603 4.60 9.34 -0.62
N GLU A 604 3.54 9.43 0.17
CA GLU A 604 2.73 8.29 0.58
C GLU A 604 1.82 7.84 -0.56
N LEU A 605 2.22 6.80 -1.29
CA LEU A 605 1.52 6.30 -2.48
C LEU A 605 1.20 4.80 -2.37
N GLU A 606 0.64 4.37 -1.24
CA GLU A 606 0.28 2.96 -0.99
C GLU A 606 -0.59 2.36 -2.10
N GLN A 607 -1.54 3.13 -2.61
CA GLN A 607 -2.40 2.70 -3.72
C GLN A 607 -1.56 2.32 -4.96
N MET A 608 -0.48 3.05 -5.24
CA MET A 608 0.39 2.75 -6.39
C MET A 608 1.13 1.42 -6.20
N LEU A 609 1.51 1.06 -4.97
CA LEU A 609 2.11 -0.24 -4.65
C LEU A 609 1.12 -1.38 -4.85
N VAL A 610 -0.12 -1.21 -4.36
CA VAL A 610 -1.20 -2.20 -4.53
C VAL A 610 -1.49 -2.44 -6.01
N LEU A 611 -1.63 -1.37 -6.79
CA LEU A 611 -1.85 -1.46 -8.23
C LEU A 611 -0.64 -2.06 -8.96
N GLY A 612 0.59 -1.72 -8.55
CA GLY A 612 1.81 -2.27 -9.11
C GLY A 612 1.88 -3.79 -8.97
N GLU A 613 1.56 -4.31 -7.78
CA GLU A 613 1.50 -5.76 -7.53
C GLU A 613 0.41 -6.46 -8.34
N ALA A 614 -0.77 -5.88 -8.40
CA ALA A 614 -1.89 -6.44 -9.14
C ALA A 614 -1.62 -6.46 -10.66
N LEU A 615 -1.02 -5.39 -11.21
CA LEU A 615 -0.64 -5.29 -12.62
C LEU A 615 0.49 -6.24 -13.01
N ASP A 616 1.46 -6.47 -12.12
CA ASP A 616 2.52 -7.45 -12.37
C ASP A 616 1.96 -8.86 -12.56
N ARG A 617 0.88 -9.21 -11.84
CA ARG A 617 0.20 -10.50 -11.95
C ARG A 617 -0.73 -10.59 -13.17
N SER A 618 -1.53 -9.55 -13.42
CA SER A 618 -2.61 -9.59 -14.42
C SER A 618 -2.21 -9.08 -15.80
N ALA A 619 -1.27 -8.13 -15.87
CA ALA A 619 -0.88 -7.43 -17.08
C ALA A 619 0.64 -7.47 -17.33
N GLY A 620 1.31 -8.55 -16.94
CA GLY A 620 2.78 -8.70 -17.04
C GLY A 620 3.35 -8.63 -18.47
N LYS A 621 2.52 -8.74 -19.52
CA LYS A 621 2.96 -8.54 -20.91
C LYS A 621 3.12 -7.06 -21.29
N LEU A 622 2.53 -6.14 -20.54
CA LEU A 622 2.79 -4.71 -20.71
C LEU A 622 4.21 -4.39 -20.25
N THR A 623 4.82 -3.42 -20.91
CA THR A 623 6.12 -2.90 -20.48
C THR A 623 6.05 -2.30 -19.07
N LEU A 624 7.18 -2.22 -18.38
CA LEU A 624 7.25 -1.58 -17.07
C LEU A 624 6.72 -0.13 -17.11
N LYS A 625 7.02 0.61 -18.18
CA LYS A 625 6.52 1.96 -18.39
C LYS A 625 5.00 2.02 -18.48
N GLU A 626 4.39 1.13 -19.21
CA GLU A 626 2.93 1.07 -19.36
C GLU A 626 2.29 0.71 -18.03
N ARG A 627 2.80 -0.30 -17.31
CA ARG A 627 2.32 -0.65 -15.97
C ARG A 627 2.48 0.50 -14.97
N PHE A 628 3.56 1.26 -15.05
CA PHE A 628 3.74 2.46 -14.21
C PHE A 628 2.70 3.54 -14.52
N ILE A 629 2.34 3.74 -15.80
CA ILE A 629 1.23 4.62 -16.18
C ILE A 629 -0.10 4.11 -15.59
N TYR A 630 -0.37 2.81 -15.72
CA TYR A 630 -1.57 2.20 -15.12
C TYR A 630 -1.62 2.36 -13.59
N ALA A 631 -0.50 2.24 -12.90
CA ALA A 631 -0.43 2.39 -11.44
C ALA A 631 -0.76 3.81 -10.94
N GLN A 632 -0.75 4.81 -11.82
CA GLN A 632 -1.17 6.19 -11.53
C GLN A 632 -2.67 6.42 -11.77
N ALA A 633 -3.41 5.40 -12.20
CA ALA A 633 -4.84 5.53 -12.50
C ALA A 633 -5.65 5.84 -11.23
N PRO A 634 -6.71 6.68 -11.32
CA PRO A 634 -7.55 7.04 -10.19
C PRO A 634 -8.57 5.92 -9.88
N VAL A 635 -8.07 4.76 -9.46
CA VAL A 635 -8.86 3.58 -9.10
C VAL A 635 -9.02 3.54 -7.58
N ASP A 636 -10.26 3.37 -7.11
CA ASP A 636 -10.46 3.07 -5.68
C ASP A 636 -10.16 1.60 -5.40
N THR A 637 -8.96 1.34 -4.90
CA THR A 637 -8.49 -0.02 -4.59
C THR A 637 -9.22 -0.69 -3.41
N ARG A 638 -10.00 0.07 -2.63
CA ARG A 638 -10.86 -0.45 -1.55
C ARG A 638 -12.16 -1.04 -2.08
N THR A 639 -12.56 -0.67 -3.28
CA THR A 639 -13.75 -1.20 -3.95
C THR A 639 -13.35 -2.33 -4.88
N GLU A 640 -13.50 -3.58 -4.41
CA GLU A 640 -13.07 -4.79 -5.12
C GLU A 640 -13.59 -4.86 -6.56
N SER A 641 -14.86 -4.50 -6.79
CA SER A 641 -15.44 -4.51 -8.14
C SER A 641 -14.77 -3.52 -9.10
N GLN A 642 -14.36 -2.34 -8.62
CA GLN A 642 -13.68 -1.34 -9.46
C GLN A 642 -12.24 -1.77 -9.77
N LEU A 643 -11.56 -2.34 -8.78
CA LEU A 643 -10.21 -2.87 -8.97
C LEU A 643 -10.24 -4.02 -9.99
N GLN A 644 -11.19 -4.96 -9.86
CA GLN A 644 -11.30 -6.08 -10.79
C GLN A 644 -11.59 -5.61 -12.21
N GLU A 645 -12.52 -4.69 -12.39
CA GLU A 645 -12.82 -4.06 -13.68
C GLU A 645 -11.57 -3.45 -14.35
N PHE A 646 -10.82 -2.68 -13.58
CA PHE A 646 -9.59 -2.06 -14.05
C PHE A 646 -8.54 -3.11 -14.45
N LEU A 647 -8.39 -4.17 -13.67
CA LEU A 647 -7.46 -5.26 -13.96
C LEU A 647 -7.88 -6.06 -15.21
N ASP A 648 -9.18 -6.28 -15.41
CA ASP A 648 -9.72 -6.93 -16.61
C ASP A 648 -9.40 -6.11 -17.86
N TRP A 649 -9.61 -4.79 -17.84
CA TRP A 649 -9.26 -3.91 -18.96
C TRP A 649 -7.76 -3.88 -19.24
N SER A 650 -6.94 -3.77 -18.20
CA SER A 650 -5.47 -3.77 -18.36
C SER A 650 -4.94 -5.11 -18.86
N SER A 651 -5.53 -6.23 -18.42
CA SER A 651 -5.19 -7.58 -18.88
C SER A 651 -5.58 -7.79 -20.35
N GLN A 652 -6.78 -7.35 -20.75
CA GLN A 652 -7.20 -7.41 -22.16
C GLN A 652 -6.28 -6.56 -23.04
N HIS A 653 -5.94 -5.34 -22.62
CA HIS A 653 -4.97 -4.51 -23.33
C HIS A 653 -3.62 -5.21 -23.44
N ALA A 654 -3.12 -5.83 -22.38
CA ALA A 654 -1.87 -6.58 -22.37
C ALA A 654 -1.87 -7.78 -23.33
N LEU A 655 -3.01 -8.43 -23.52
CA LEU A 655 -3.14 -9.63 -24.36
C LEU A 655 -3.42 -9.34 -25.83
N THR A 656 -4.23 -8.33 -26.11
CA THR A 656 -4.81 -8.09 -27.44
C THR A 656 -4.43 -6.74 -28.04
N GLY A 657 -3.80 -5.85 -27.26
CA GLY A 657 -3.56 -4.45 -27.62
C GLY A 657 -4.81 -3.55 -27.49
N LYS A 658 -5.96 -4.09 -27.03
CA LYS A 658 -7.23 -3.35 -26.87
C LYS A 658 -7.97 -3.80 -25.59
N ALA A 659 -8.67 -2.89 -24.95
CA ALA A 659 -9.39 -3.12 -23.70
C ALA A 659 -10.83 -3.69 -23.86
N GLY A 660 -11.27 -3.98 -25.07
CA GLY A 660 -12.62 -4.50 -25.35
C GLY A 660 -13.73 -3.44 -25.25
N THR A 661 -14.97 -3.88 -25.06
CA THR A 661 -16.13 -3.00 -24.91
C THR A 661 -16.46 -2.84 -23.42
N PRO A 662 -16.59 -1.60 -22.91
CA PRO A 662 -16.89 -1.40 -21.49
C PRO A 662 -18.35 -1.73 -21.18
N TRP A 663 -18.59 -2.48 -20.12
CA TRP A 663 -19.90 -2.99 -19.69
C TRP A 663 -20.98 -1.92 -19.52
N PHE A 664 -20.58 -0.73 -19.11
CA PHE A 664 -21.51 0.34 -18.78
C PHE A 664 -22.22 0.92 -20.00
N LEU A 665 -21.72 0.71 -21.22
CA LEU A 665 -22.38 1.17 -22.44
C LEU A 665 -23.73 0.46 -22.67
N ASP A 666 -23.84 -0.80 -22.29
CA ASP A 666 -25.03 -1.62 -22.54
C ASP A 666 -25.91 -1.82 -21.29
N GLN A 667 -25.38 -1.54 -20.07
CA GLN A 667 -26.04 -1.91 -18.83
C GLN A 667 -26.57 -0.74 -18.00
N VAL A 668 -26.28 0.50 -18.38
CA VAL A 668 -26.65 1.67 -17.59
C VAL A 668 -27.10 2.81 -18.49
N ASP A 669 -28.13 3.52 -18.06
CA ASP A 669 -28.69 4.68 -18.71
C ASP A 669 -29.02 5.82 -17.72
N GLY A 670 -29.49 6.94 -18.20
CA GLY A 670 -29.91 8.08 -17.37
C GLY A 670 -31.17 7.86 -16.52
N HIS A 671 -31.79 6.68 -16.54
CA HIS A 671 -32.95 6.30 -15.71
C HIS A 671 -32.58 5.26 -14.63
N SER A 672 -31.38 4.77 -14.65
CA SER A 672 -30.86 3.83 -13.67
C SER A 672 -30.85 4.43 -12.25
N ARG A 673 -30.70 3.59 -11.22
CA ARG A 673 -30.60 4.06 -9.82
C ARG A 673 -29.36 4.95 -9.63
N LEU A 674 -29.47 5.95 -8.75
CA LEU A 674 -28.42 6.93 -8.50
C LEU A 674 -27.04 6.29 -8.27
N GLU A 675 -26.96 5.28 -7.43
CA GLU A 675 -25.70 4.57 -7.12
C GLU A 675 -25.09 3.89 -8.35
N ARG A 676 -25.95 3.30 -9.20
CA ARG A 676 -25.51 2.64 -10.44
C ARG A 676 -25.02 3.66 -11.46
N MET A 677 -25.68 4.81 -11.57
CA MET A 677 -25.23 5.91 -12.43
C MET A 677 -23.91 6.50 -11.95
N GLU A 678 -23.73 6.70 -10.64
CA GLU A 678 -22.47 7.17 -10.05
C GLU A 678 -21.33 6.19 -10.28
N GLN A 679 -21.59 4.88 -10.15
CA GLN A 679 -20.63 3.82 -10.44
C GLN A 679 -20.19 3.85 -11.91
N ALA A 680 -21.16 3.85 -12.83
CA ALA A 680 -20.90 3.90 -14.26
C ALA A 680 -20.15 5.18 -14.66
N LEU A 681 -20.43 6.27 -14.01
CA LEU A 681 -19.78 7.55 -14.27
C LEU A 681 -18.30 7.55 -13.82
N ARG A 682 -17.99 6.93 -12.69
CA ARG A 682 -16.58 6.69 -12.29
C ARG A 682 -15.87 5.80 -13.30
N ALA A 683 -16.53 4.74 -13.76
CA ALA A 683 -15.99 3.85 -14.80
C ALA A 683 -15.77 4.57 -16.14
N CYS A 684 -16.70 5.44 -16.58
CA CYS A 684 -16.52 6.30 -17.76
C CYS A 684 -15.30 7.22 -17.60
N THR A 685 -15.16 7.84 -16.42
CA THR A 685 -14.03 8.72 -16.10
C THR A 685 -12.70 7.99 -16.18
N LEU A 686 -12.62 6.80 -15.59
CA LEU A 686 -11.43 5.95 -15.65
C LEU A 686 -11.12 5.49 -17.08
N TRP A 687 -12.13 5.12 -17.85
CA TRP A 687 -11.98 4.74 -19.25
C TRP A 687 -11.37 5.87 -20.10
N LEU A 688 -11.89 7.09 -19.97
CA LEU A 688 -11.37 8.27 -20.67
C LEU A 688 -9.95 8.64 -20.18
N TRP A 689 -9.67 8.45 -18.91
CA TRP A 689 -8.33 8.63 -18.35
C TRP A 689 -7.33 7.68 -18.98
N LEU A 690 -7.73 6.41 -19.21
CA LEU A 690 -6.89 5.39 -19.84
C LEU A 690 -6.75 5.63 -21.34
N ASP A 691 -7.82 6.02 -22.05
CA ASP A 691 -7.76 6.37 -23.48
C ASP A 691 -6.76 7.49 -23.78
N LEU A 692 -6.76 8.53 -22.93
CA LEU A 692 -5.81 9.65 -23.08
C LEU A 692 -4.33 9.20 -22.99
N ARG A 693 -4.05 8.15 -22.24
CA ARG A 693 -2.70 7.63 -22.00
C ARG A 693 -2.29 6.47 -22.90
N PHE A 694 -3.26 5.75 -23.41
CA PHE A 694 -3.10 4.62 -24.31
C PHE A 694 -3.97 4.81 -25.57
N PRO A 695 -3.64 5.82 -26.40
CA PRO A 695 -4.44 6.13 -27.59
C PRO A 695 -4.61 4.91 -28.49
N GLY A 696 -5.86 4.59 -28.83
CA GLY A 696 -6.21 3.45 -29.69
C GLY A 696 -6.36 2.11 -28.97
N ALA A 697 -5.99 1.98 -27.68
CA ALA A 697 -6.25 0.79 -26.88
C ALA A 697 -7.67 0.80 -26.29
N TYR A 698 -8.18 1.97 -25.92
CA TYR A 698 -9.51 2.19 -25.35
C TYR A 698 -10.43 2.79 -26.39
N GLY A 699 -11.38 1.99 -26.91
CA GLY A 699 -12.32 2.42 -27.94
C GLY A 699 -13.59 3.07 -27.37
N HIS A 700 -14.57 3.28 -28.27
CA HIS A 700 -15.91 3.76 -27.93
C HIS A 700 -15.97 5.16 -27.27
N VAL A 701 -14.94 5.98 -27.42
CA VAL A 701 -14.80 7.28 -26.73
C VAL A 701 -16.03 8.18 -26.89
N GLN A 702 -16.56 8.30 -28.13
CA GLN A 702 -17.74 9.11 -28.38
C GLN A 702 -18.98 8.57 -27.67
N ALA A 703 -19.17 7.25 -27.65
CA ALA A 703 -20.28 6.60 -26.94
C ALA A 703 -20.15 6.80 -25.41
N VAL A 704 -18.92 6.72 -24.88
CA VAL A 704 -18.64 6.98 -23.47
C VAL A 704 -18.96 8.43 -23.09
N HIS A 705 -18.58 9.41 -23.93
CA HIS A 705 -18.96 10.82 -23.71
C HIS A 705 -20.47 11.04 -23.77
N ALA A 706 -21.17 10.41 -24.74
CA ALA A 706 -22.62 10.49 -24.86
C ALA A 706 -23.33 9.90 -23.62
N LEU A 707 -22.91 8.71 -23.19
CA LEU A 707 -23.44 8.08 -21.97
C LEU A 707 -23.16 8.94 -20.74
N ARG A 708 -21.95 9.48 -20.59
CA ARG A 708 -21.59 10.39 -19.48
C ARG A 708 -22.54 11.59 -19.41
N GLY A 709 -22.92 12.19 -20.57
CA GLY A 709 -23.91 13.24 -20.64
C GLY A 709 -25.29 12.78 -20.12
N GLN A 710 -25.77 11.62 -20.57
CA GLN A 710 -27.04 11.04 -20.11
C GLN A 710 -27.08 10.74 -18.62
N LEU A 711 -25.96 10.20 -18.08
CA LEU A 711 -25.82 9.91 -16.66
C LEU A 711 -25.82 11.18 -15.82
N ASN A 712 -25.14 12.24 -16.27
CA ASN A 712 -25.14 13.55 -15.62
C ASN A 712 -26.57 14.13 -15.54
N ASP A 713 -27.32 14.06 -16.62
CA ASP A 713 -28.70 14.51 -16.66
C ASP A 713 -29.62 13.63 -15.79
N GLY A 714 -29.37 12.32 -15.74
CA GLY A 714 -30.09 11.39 -14.89
C GLY A 714 -29.86 11.65 -13.40
N ILE A 715 -28.61 11.84 -13.01
CA ILE A 715 -28.20 12.18 -11.63
C ILE A 715 -28.85 13.50 -11.21
N GLU A 716 -28.76 14.55 -12.05
CA GLU A 716 -29.37 15.85 -11.77
C GLU A 716 -30.87 15.74 -11.56
N ARG A 717 -31.59 14.99 -12.43
CA ARG A 717 -33.03 14.74 -12.26
C ARG A 717 -33.36 14.07 -10.92
N GLN A 718 -32.58 13.10 -10.49
CA GLN A 718 -32.80 12.44 -9.20
C GLN A 718 -32.42 13.32 -8.00
N LEU A 719 -31.43 14.19 -8.13
CA LEU A 719 -31.07 15.17 -7.10
C LEU A 719 -32.12 16.28 -6.95
N LYS A 720 -32.74 16.72 -8.04
CA LYS A 720 -33.85 17.70 -8.02
C LYS A 720 -35.10 17.17 -7.32
N GLY A 721 -35.20 15.89 -7.07
CA GLY A 721 -35.99 15.31 -6.05
C GLY A 721 -37.43 14.95 -6.35
N LYS A 722 -37.96 14.07 -5.55
CA LYS A 722 -39.42 13.80 -5.43
C LYS A 722 -40.11 15.07 -4.94
N ARG A 723 -40.99 15.67 -5.75
CA ARG A 723 -41.90 16.68 -5.25
C ARG A 723 -42.59 16.14 -3.99
N PRO A 724 -42.67 16.92 -2.88
CA PRO A 724 -43.35 16.45 -1.68
C PRO A 724 -44.75 15.98 -2.05
N LEU A 725 -45.16 14.82 -1.55
CA LEU A 725 -46.51 14.25 -1.75
C LEU A 725 -47.62 15.25 -1.46
N ALA A 726 -47.37 16.26 -0.61
CA ALA A 726 -48.24 17.37 -0.32
C ALA A 726 -48.48 18.32 -1.52
N GLN A 727 -47.51 18.56 -2.39
CA GLN A 727 -47.66 19.37 -3.60
C GLN A 727 -48.38 18.59 -4.71
N MET A 728 -48.18 17.29 -4.82
CA MET A 728 -48.95 16.44 -5.74
C MET A 728 -50.44 16.35 -5.33
N ARG A 729 -50.73 16.38 -4.02
CA ARG A 729 -52.13 16.45 -3.54
C ARG A 729 -52.76 17.82 -3.81
N ARG A 730 -52.04 18.93 -3.67
CA ARG A 730 -52.52 20.29 -3.98
C ARG A 730 -52.67 20.53 -5.48
N SER A 731 -51.79 20.04 -6.34
CA SER A 731 -51.96 20.16 -7.79
C SER A 731 -53.06 19.23 -8.32
N ARG A 732 -53.26 18.03 -7.75
CA ARG A 732 -54.43 17.18 -8.05
C ARG A 732 -55.76 17.74 -7.52
N ALA A 733 -55.75 18.46 -6.40
CA ALA A 733 -56.92 19.14 -5.89
C ALA A 733 -57.28 20.39 -6.73
N LYS A 734 -56.27 21.13 -7.24
CA LYS A 734 -56.46 22.26 -8.17
C LYS A 734 -56.85 21.85 -9.60
N ALA A 735 -56.55 20.63 -10.03
CA ALA A 735 -56.96 20.09 -11.33
C ALA A 735 -58.32 19.40 -11.30
N ARG A 736 -58.95 19.27 -10.11
CA ARG A 736 -60.30 18.73 -9.91
C ARG A 736 -61.33 19.79 -9.45
N ALA A 737 -60.89 21.03 -9.22
CA ALA A 737 -61.73 22.21 -9.07
C ALA A 737 -61.67 23.06 -10.35
#